data_f63879f05b2fb4c62a98a907f29e1d55
#
_entry.id   f63879f05b2fb4c62a98a907f29e1d55
#
_cell.length_a   1.000
_cell.length_b   1.000
_cell.length_c   1.000
_cell.angle_alpha   90.00
_cell.angle_beta   90.00
_cell.angle_gamma   90.00
#
_symmetry.space_group_name_H-M   'P 1'
#
loop_
_entity.id
_entity.type
_entity.pdbx_description
1 polymer ?
#
loop_
_entity_poly.entity_id
_entity_poly.type
_entity_poly.pdbx_seq_one_letter_code
_entity_poly.pdbx_strand_id
1 'polypeptide(L)'
;MADKSPLQANTRQGFVYGYRNREDVATLRPDILVEGSQNVLTNTYKRIGSRAGYTVDGQRGTANSGLGIYGVFDWLMHTGSERNFRAGLDSTGLHGKVQYRYVANAGDKYLTNTFTAGQVYWIDLHGTDLYTECGTSFNACRFWDFTNELKDLLLWVDGTSNIFMWSGAVDLLESASWATGSVETVVATPTVAGTGYAVGNTLTVTTGGTGCTVRVDTIGAGGAVTAVSLLTPGTGYTTGAGKATSGGAGTLCTIEIGSVVQGYIKLVTNTAGGSGFLSSGTYQQNVSINGNLYSYSAIAGGYLIGLNADPTAEAVSSIVHQTPERFSNASASGIPAVFKNHIIENLNNQIYLSASDNNSVYVSKVNSFLDYQFASPRKVGEGAILTLDGVPKTLQQQSDSMFISAGNNYWYQTKFTIATDGLSEQLSITPIKSTVNQACQSDYLATKIKNLVAFVSSEVQINTIGVSANFFTEAQVSDISAPIVHDIEQRDFTDGMIKYHQKYLYITSPKTGTVFIYNMTQDVTDGLVDASSASFSNSATHYWEAPQTIPIAKLSIINGELYGHAYNEFNTYKLFNGVSDDEKPMKAVALFAYDTYGDRTATKSDTQFFIEGYKATDTELTAYKRRGLNGAVANWTFGVLPDRCLIPPVDDASIGKTSIGKTSIGGTESVIVSMPKFRLIQTHNRIPYFEQQLGFSSEGIGQNWEIVAFSTNATNTTENQASILDPNS
;
A
#
# COMPACT_ATOMS: atom_id res chain seq x y z
N MET A 1 -27.86 -23.73 -58.82
CA MET A 1 -28.03 -22.81 -57.65
C MET A 1 -26.93 -23.19 -56.68
N ALA A 2 -25.87 -22.37 -56.60
CA ALA A 2 -24.78 -22.61 -55.67
C ALA A 2 -25.30 -22.43 -54.28
N ASP A 3 -25.13 -23.44 -53.46
CA ASP A 3 -25.47 -23.44 -52.02
C ASP A 3 -24.65 -22.33 -51.37
N LYS A 4 -25.32 -21.29 -50.90
CA LYS A 4 -24.66 -20.20 -50.21
C LYS A 4 -24.21 -20.76 -48.86
N SER A 5 -22.89 -20.98 -48.72
CA SER A 5 -22.31 -21.26 -47.40
C SER A 5 -22.93 -20.35 -46.33
N PRO A 6 -23.42 -20.87 -45.23
CA PRO A 6 -24.06 -20.06 -44.23
C PRO A 6 -23.12 -18.96 -43.73
N LEU A 7 -23.63 -17.74 -43.64
CA LEU A 7 -22.94 -16.61 -43.02
C LEU A 7 -22.46 -17.00 -41.60
N GLN A 8 -21.17 -17.17 -41.44
CA GLN A 8 -20.61 -17.39 -40.11
C GLN A 8 -20.54 -16.03 -39.39
N ALA A 9 -21.52 -15.76 -38.56
CA ALA A 9 -21.45 -14.65 -37.62
C ALA A 9 -20.59 -15.10 -36.45
N ASN A 10 -19.36 -14.62 -36.39
CA ASN A 10 -18.45 -14.90 -35.26
C ASN A 10 -18.63 -13.82 -34.23
N THR A 11 -19.54 -14.05 -33.26
CA THR A 11 -19.78 -13.14 -32.13
C THR A 11 -18.76 -13.41 -31.05
N ARG A 12 -18.05 -12.36 -30.63
CA ARG A 12 -17.08 -12.38 -29.53
C ARG A 12 -17.69 -11.70 -28.32
N GLN A 13 -17.75 -12.45 -27.24
CA GLN A 13 -18.26 -12.00 -25.94
C GLN A 13 -17.56 -12.78 -24.83
N GLY A 14 -17.51 -12.20 -23.64
CA GLY A 14 -16.91 -12.86 -22.48
C GLY A 14 -15.40 -12.99 -22.59
N PHE A 15 -14.70 -11.88 -22.62
CA PHE A 15 -13.24 -11.77 -22.74
C PHE A 15 -12.54 -12.35 -21.51
N VAL A 16 -12.05 -13.58 -21.62
CA VAL A 16 -11.51 -14.37 -20.49
C VAL A 16 -10.03 -14.71 -20.60
N TYR A 17 -9.37 -14.34 -21.71
CA TYR A 17 -8.00 -14.76 -21.97
C TYR A 17 -6.95 -13.66 -21.79
N GLY A 18 -7.38 -12.44 -21.46
CA GLY A 18 -6.51 -11.32 -21.13
C GLY A 18 -5.59 -10.87 -22.26
N TYR A 19 -4.43 -10.37 -21.87
CA TYR A 19 -3.41 -9.80 -22.73
C TYR A 19 -2.22 -10.76 -22.89
N ARG A 20 -1.71 -10.90 -24.14
CA ARG A 20 -0.55 -11.72 -24.48
C ARG A 20 0.31 -11.09 -25.56
N ASN A 21 1.63 -11.22 -25.44
CA ASN A 21 2.57 -10.73 -26.45
C ASN A 21 3.70 -11.72 -26.79
N ARG A 22 3.70 -12.91 -26.19
CA ARG A 22 4.73 -13.93 -26.42
C ARG A 22 4.53 -14.68 -27.75
N GLU A 23 3.28 -14.93 -28.10
CA GLU A 23 2.93 -15.80 -29.22
C GLU A 23 2.69 -14.97 -30.49
N ASP A 24 2.89 -15.59 -31.68
CA ASP A 24 2.50 -14.97 -32.94
C ASP A 24 1.01 -14.59 -32.91
N VAL A 25 0.72 -13.32 -33.12
CA VAL A 25 -0.63 -12.73 -33.05
C VAL A 25 -1.63 -13.49 -33.96
N ALA A 26 -1.15 -14.11 -35.02
CA ALA A 26 -1.97 -14.93 -35.91
C ALA A 26 -2.33 -16.32 -35.35
N THR A 27 -1.62 -16.81 -34.35
CA THR A 27 -1.88 -18.10 -33.69
C THR A 27 -2.78 -17.99 -32.48
N LEU A 28 -2.94 -16.77 -31.94
CA LEU A 28 -3.76 -16.50 -30.80
C LEU A 28 -5.26 -16.58 -31.13
N ARG A 29 -6.06 -16.83 -30.12
CA ARG A 29 -7.52 -16.72 -30.23
C ARG A 29 -7.92 -15.27 -30.50
N PRO A 30 -8.93 -15.04 -31.33
CA PRO A 30 -9.30 -13.67 -31.74
C PRO A 30 -9.90 -12.80 -30.62
N ASP A 31 -10.17 -13.33 -29.44
CA ASP A 31 -10.68 -12.63 -28.25
C ASP A 31 -9.58 -12.28 -27.23
N ILE A 32 -8.31 -12.51 -27.58
CA ILE A 32 -7.14 -12.15 -26.79
C ILE A 32 -6.66 -10.75 -27.14
N LEU A 33 -6.34 -9.93 -26.13
CA LEU A 33 -5.66 -8.65 -26.32
C LEU A 33 -4.19 -8.88 -26.68
N VAL A 34 -3.68 -8.07 -27.60
CA VAL A 34 -2.30 -8.19 -28.10
C VAL A 34 -1.53 -6.89 -27.96
N GLU A 35 -0.25 -6.93 -28.31
CA GLU A 35 0.68 -5.79 -28.29
C GLU A 35 0.07 -4.54 -28.95
N GLY A 36 0.25 -3.39 -28.31
CA GLY A 36 -0.39 -2.13 -28.64
C GLY A 36 -1.68 -1.85 -27.86
N SER A 37 -2.23 -2.83 -27.12
CA SER A 37 -3.30 -2.58 -26.15
C SER A 37 -2.76 -1.88 -24.91
N GLN A 38 -3.50 -0.88 -24.42
CA GLN A 38 -3.12 -0.13 -23.21
C GLN A 38 -4.33 0.52 -22.52
N ASN A 39 -4.24 0.72 -21.22
CA ASN A 39 -5.25 1.42 -20.41
C ASN A 39 -6.66 0.84 -20.51
N VAL A 40 -6.76 -0.46 -20.75
CA VAL A 40 -8.03 -1.21 -20.73
C VAL A 40 -7.98 -2.31 -19.70
N LEU A 41 -9.13 -2.59 -19.09
CA LEU A 41 -9.31 -3.61 -18.06
C LEU A 41 -10.52 -4.49 -18.39
N THR A 42 -10.46 -5.72 -17.95
CA THR A 42 -11.59 -6.64 -18.00
C THR A 42 -12.33 -6.60 -16.67
N ASN A 43 -13.62 -6.31 -16.71
CA ASN A 43 -14.43 -6.29 -15.50
C ASN A 43 -14.93 -7.68 -15.09
N THR A 44 -15.59 -7.78 -13.92
CA THR A 44 -16.16 -9.02 -13.38
C THR A 44 -17.20 -9.67 -14.29
N TYR A 45 -17.79 -8.93 -15.22
CA TYR A 45 -18.73 -9.44 -16.24
C TYR A 45 -18.04 -9.86 -17.52
N LYS A 46 -16.69 -9.96 -17.52
CA LYS A 46 -15.87 -10.34 -18.69
C LYS A 46 -16.05 -9.37 -19.88
N ARG A 47 -16.23 -8.08 -19.60
CA ARG A 47 -16.29 -7.00 -20.58
C ARG A 47 -14.97 -6.26 -20.60
N ILE A 48 -14.53 -5.81 -21.76
CA ILE A 48 -13.35 -4.97 -21.91
C ILE A 48 -13.77 -3.51 -21.97
N GLY A 49 -13.10 -2.67 -21.21
CA GLY A 49 -13.35 -1.24 -21.22
C GLY A 49 -12.13 -0.41 -20.85
N SER A 50 -12.22 0.89 -21.07
CA SER A 50 -11.23 1.84 -20.56
C SER A 50 -11.14 1.75 -19.05
N ARG A 51 -9.92 1.83 -18.49
CA ARG A 51 -9.77 1.97 -17.02
C ARG A 51 -10.33 3.32 -16.54
N ALA A 52 -10.64 3.43 -15.28
CA ALA A 52 -10.80 4.73 -14.63
C ALA A 52 -9.44 5.44 -14.52
N GLY A 53 -9.46 6.77 -14.46
CA GLY A 53 -8.27 7.59 -14.27
C GLY A 53 -7.70 7.51 -12.84
N TYR A 54 -6.91 8.50 -12.49
CA TYR A 54 -6.41 8.69 -11.13
C TYR A 54 -6.47 10.16 -10.74
N THR A 55 -6.60 10.43 -9.45
CA THR A 55 -6.71 11.78 -8.89
C THR A 55 -5.70 11.98 -7.77
N VAL A 56 -5.22 13.21 -7.58
CA VAL A 56 -4.29 13.52 -6.49
C VAL A 56 -4.98 13.33 -5.13
N ASP A 57 -4.30 12.66 -4.22
CA ASP A 57 -4.70 12.52 -2.82
C ASP A 57 -4.08 13.65 -1.99
N GLY A 58 -4.87 14.65 -1.70
CA GLY A 58 -4.47 15.79 -0.90
C GLY A 58 -3.79 16.92 -1.69
N GLN A 59 -2.98 17.71 -1.00
CA GLN A 59 -2.24 18.78 -1.65
C GLN A 59 -1.12 18.23 -2.53
N ARG A 60 -1.00 18.80 -3.72
CA ARG A 60 0.18 18.55 -4.57
C ARG A 60 1.44 18.95 -3.79
N GLY A 61 2.41 18.05 -3.71
CA GLY A 61 3.72 18.40 -3.23
C GLY A 61 4.28 19.54 -4.10
N THR A 62 4.92 20.53 -3.49
CA THR A 62 5.67 21.51 -4.25
C THR A 62 6.65 20.75 -5.13
N ALA A 63 6.54 20.95 -6.44
CA ALA A 63 7.32 20.26 -7.43
C ALA A 63 8.82 20.54 -7.21
N ASN A 64 9.46 19.69 -6.43
CA ASN A 64 10.89 19.57 -6.43
C ASN A 64 11.23 18.68 -7.62
N SER A 65 11.56 19.31 -8.72
CA SER A 65 11.83 18.67 -10.00
C SER A 65 12.80 17.48 -9.83
N GLY A 66 12.28 16.28 -10.08
CA GLY A 66 13.08 15.06 -10.18
C GLY A 66 13.20 14.23 -8.92
N LEU A 67 12.54 14.57 -7.80
CA LEU A 67 12.63 13.84 -6.55
C LEU A 67 11.31 13.10 -6.27
N GLY A 68 11.26 11.81 -6.55
CA GLY A 68 10.10 10.96 -6.35
C GLY A 68 10.04 10.30 -4.97
N ILE A 69 9.00 9.52 -4.77
CA ILE A 69 8.81 8.73 -3.57
C ILE A 69 9.49 7.37 -3.77
N TYR A 70 10.49 7.06 -2.96
CA TYR A 70 11.26 5.82 -3.04
C TYR A 70 10.82 4.77 -2.03
N GLY A 71 10.02 5.13 -1.01
CA GLY A 71 9.56 4.20 0.00
C GLY A 71 8.14 4.48 0.48
N VAL A 72 7.44 3.43 0.87
CA VAL A 72 6.08 3.50 1.44
C VAL A 72 5.89 2.41 2.48
N PHE A 73 5.00 2.65 3.42
CA PHE A 73 4.57 1.65 4.39
C PHE A 73 3.14 1.90 4.85
N ASP A 74 2.32 0.84 4.88
CA ASP A 74 0.95 0.87 5.37
C ASP A 74 0.93 0.19 6.74
N TRP A 75 0.81 0.99 7.82
CA TRP A 75 0.86 0.51 9.18
C TRP A 75 -0.54 0.35 9.75
N LEU A 76 -1.00 -0.89 9.89
CA LEU A 76 -2.19 -1.23 10.64
C LEU A 76 -1.81 -1.50 12.10
N MET A 77 -2.22 -0.61 13.00
CA MET A 77 -1.98 -0.73 14.44
C MET A 77 -2.86 -1.82 15.07
N HIS A 78 -2.47 -2.32 16.22
CA HIS A 78 -3.26 -3.27 17.01
C HIS A 78 -4.64 -2.73 17.41
N THR A 79 -4.75 -1.42 17.57
CA THR A 79 -6.02 -0.72 17.83
C THR A 79 -6.99 -0.72 16.64
N GLY A 80 -6.57 -1.19 15.48
CA GLY A 80 -7.31 -1.11 14.22
C GLY A 80 -7.15 0.22 13.47
N SER A 81 -6.42 1.18 14.04
CA SER A 81 -6.12 2.44 13.35
C SER A 81 -5.06 2.20 12.27
N GLU A 82 -5.21 2.89 11.14
CA GLU A 82 -4.28 2.82 10.02
C GLU A 82 -3.46 4.12 9.92
N ARG A 83 -2.17 3.99 9.66
CA ARG A 83 -1.26 5.08 9.33
C ARG A 83 -0.50 4.74 8.06
N ASN A 84 -0.51 5.64 7.10
CA ASN A 84 0.18 5.45 5.83
C ASN A 84 1.38 6.38 5.75
N PHE A 85 2.49 5.86 5.28
CA PHE A 85 3.77 6.55 5.18
C PHE A 85 4.26 6.60 3.76
N ARG A 86 4.94 7.70 3.45
CA ARG A 86 5.76 7.82 2.25
C ARG A 86 7.11 8.41 2.60
N ALA A 87 8.13 7.97 1.89
CA ALA A 87 9.48 8.47 2.02
C ALA A 87 10.00 8.93 0.66
N GLY A 88 10.62 10.08 0.63
CA GLY A 88 11.25 10.67 -0.53
C GLY A 88 12.47 11.47 -0.12
N LEU A 89 13.14 12.12 -1.08
CA LEU A 89 14.27 12.99 -0.78
C LEU A 89 13.77 14.40 -0.43
N ASP A 90 14.56 15.11 0.36
CA ASP A 90 14.37 16.54 0.63
C ASP A 90 14.65 17.39 -0.62
N SER A 91 14.46 18.70 -0.52
CA SER A 91 14.68 19.62 -1.64
C SER A 91 16.13 19.68 -2.13
N THR A 92 17.08 19.20 -1.34
CA THR A 92 18.49 19.14 -1.72
C THR A 92 18.85 17.84 -2.46
N GLY A 93 17.98 16.81 -2.36
CA GLY A 93 18.23 15.47 -2.89
C GLY A 93 19.25 14.65 -2.09
N LEU A 94 19.67 15.13 -0.92
CA LEU A 94 20.73 14.51 -0.12
C LEU A 94 20.22 13.74 1.09
N HIS A 95 19.03 14.09 1.61
CA HIS A 95 18.49 13.53 2.84
C HIS A 95 17.11 12.94 2.65
N GLY A 96 16.83 11.87 3.39
CA GLY A 96 15.54 11.23 3.41
C GLY A 96 14.50 12.03 4.20
N LYS A 97 13.29 12.09 3.69
CA LYS A 97 12.13 12.75 4.28
C LYS A 97 10.99 11.74 4.44
N VAL A 98 10.57 11.47 5.67
CA VAL A 98 9.46 10.56 5.97
C VAL A 98 8.24 11.37 6.38
N GLN A 99 7.10 11.09 5.74
CA GLN A 99 5.83 11.74 6.00
C GLN A 99 4.76 10.72 6.33
N TYR A 100 3.80 11.11 7.18
CA TYR A 100 2.58 10.36 7.40
C TYR A 100 1.36 11.11 6.84
N ARG A 101 0.35 10.34 6.43
CA ARG A 101 -0.92 10.84 5.91
C ARG A 101 -1.79 11.35 7.06
N TYR A 102 -2.31 12.56 6.93
CA TYR A 102 -3.20 13.20 7.89
C TYR A 102 -4.45 13.71 7.20
N VAL A 103 -5.62 13.33 7.71
CA VAL A 103 -6.91 13.86 7.27
C VAL A 103 -7.30 14.98 8.25
N ALA A 104 -7.36 16.20 7.77
CA ALA A 104 -7.51 17.37 8.61
C ALA A 104 -8.96 17.64 9.02
N ASN A 105 -9.13 18.22 10.21
CA ASN A 105 -10.35 18.91 10.61
C ASN A 105 -10.26 20.40 10.30
N ALA A 106 -11.40 21.10 10.36
CA ALA A 106 -11.42 22.55 10.14
C ALA A 106 -10.62 23.26 11.24
N GLY A 107 -9.65 24.05 10.82
CA GLY A 107 -8.86 24.87 11.73
C GLY A 107 -7.60 24.22 12.29
N ASP A 108 -7.33 22.93 11.98
CA ASP A 108 -6.06 22.30 12.28
C ASP A 108 -4.91 23.08 11.64
N LYS A 109 -3.75 23.14 12.32
CA LYS A 109 -2.61 23.96 11.88
C LYS A 109 -1.33 23.13 11.84
N TYR A 110 -0.52 23.38 10.83
CA TYR A 110 0.84 22.87 10.74
C TYR A 110 1.74 23.87 10.02
N LEU A 111 2.85 24.24 10.63
CA LEU A 111 3.71 25.36 10.22
C LEU A 111 2.87 26.66 10.10
N THR A 112 2.89 27.30 8.94
CA THR A 112 2.11 28.53 8.67
C THR A 112 0.73 28.25 8.08
N ASN A 113 0.39 26.97 7.82
CA ASN A 113 -0.82 26.60 7.13
C ASN A 113 -1.97 26.30 8.11
N THR A 114 -3.16 26.82 7.81
CA THR A 114 -4.42 26.38 8.44
C THR A 114 -5.10 25.43 7.48
N PHE A 115 -5.46 24.26 7.97
CA PHE A 115 -5.99 23.16 7.17
C PHE A 115 -7.49 23.30 6.95
N THR A 116 -7.95 22.74 5.85
CA THR A 116 -9.36 22.66 5.48
C THR A 116 -9.91 21.28 5.86
N ALA A 117 -11.11 21.25 6.41
CA ALA A 117 -11.77 20.00 6.81
C ALA A 117 -11.89 19.00 5.64
N GLY A 118 -11.57 17.73 5.93
CA GLY A 118 -11.66 16.64 4.97
C GLY A 118 -10.54 16.61 3.93
N GLN A 119 -9.66 17.61 3.90
CA GLN A 119 -8.49 17.59 3.03
C GLN A 119 -7.40 16.69 3.61
N VAL A 120 -6.64 16.07 2.73
CA VAL A 120 -5.50 15.23 3.08
C VAL A 120 -4.22 16.04 3.01
N TYR A 121 -3.38 15.88 4.03
CA TYR A 121 -2.06 16.49 4.13
C TYR A 121 -1.04 15.41 4.46
N TRP A 122 0.19 15.61 3.99
CA TRP A 122 1.31 14.76 4.32
C TRP A 122 2.23 15.52 5.26
N ILE A 123 2.33 15.05 6.50
CA ILE A 123 3.03 15.73 7.60
C ILE A 123 4.41 15.12 7.78
N ASP A 124 5.43 15.95 7.88
CA ASP A 124 6.80 15.51 8.12
C ASP A 124 6.94 14.96 9.54
N LEU A 125 7.51 13.75 9.67
CA LEU A 125 7.79 13.15 10.97
C LEU A 125 9.00 13.78 11.66
N HIS A 126 9.98 14.23 10.87
CA HIS A 126 11.18 14.85 11.38
C HIS A 126 11.00 16.37 11.39
N GLY A 127 11.40 17.01 12.48
CA GLY A 127 11.62 18.46 12.49
C GLY A 127 12.84 18.82 11.61
N THR A 128 13.02 20.09 11.33
CA THR A 128 14.07 20.60 10.43
C THR A 128 15.49 20.17 10.80
N ASP A 129 15.74 19.83 12.05
CA ASP A 129 17.09 19.51 12.55
C ASP A 129 17.49 18.03 12.40
N LEU A 130 16.52 17.13 12.11
CA LEU A 130 16.79 15.69 12.00
C LEU A 130 17.06 15.21 10.58
N TYR A 131 16.81 16.03 9.56
CA TYR A 131 17.00 15.64 8.16
C TYR A 131 18.43 15.38 7.75
N THR A 132 19.39 16.11 8.33
CA THR A 132 20.80 16.03 7.93
C THR A 132 21.46 14.67 8.19
N GLU A 133 20.81 13.81 8.94
CA GLU A 133 21.33 12.50 9.33
C GLU A 133 20.53 11.33 8.76
N CYS A 134 19.45 11.59 8.02
CA CYS A 134 18.64 10.57 7.38
C CYS A 134 19.27 10.11 6.06
N GLY A 135 19.26 8.80 5.84
CA GLY A 135 19.71 8.18 4.60
C GLY A 135 18.65 8.29 3.48
N THR A 136 18.95 7.66 2.35
CA THR A 136 18.18 7.79 1.10
C THR A 136 17.38 6.52 0.75
N SER A 137 17.23 5.60 1.68
CA SER A 137 16.37 4.42 1.55
C SER A 137 15.30 4.41 2.65
N PHE A 138 14.30 3.57 2.50
CA PHE A 138 13.26 3.42 3.51
C PHE A 138 12.73 1.98 3.45
N ASN A 139 12.80 1.30 4.57
CA ASN A 139 12.16 0.01 4.76
C ASN A 139 11.67 -0.05 6.20
N ALA A 140 10.45 -0.54 6.42
CA ALA A 140 9.79 -0.45 7.70
C ALA A 140 9.03 -1.73 8.06
N CYS A 141 8.93 -1.99 9.36
CA CYS A 141 8.09 -3.05 9.90
C CYS A 141 7.36 -2.61 11.15
N ARG A 142 6.34 -3.38 11.52
CA ARG A 142 5.62 -3.23 12.78
C ARG A 142 6.33 -4.02 13.89
N PHE A 143 6.40 -3.45 15.09
CA PHE A 143 6.89 -4.10 16.30
C PHE A 143 5.94 -3.87 17.46
N TRP A 144 5.69 -4.89 18.27
CA TRP A 144 4.91 -4.76 19.51
C TRP A 144 5.84 -4.75 20.71
N ASP A 145 5.84 -3.65 21.44
CA ASP A 145 6.60 -3.54 22.70
C ASP A 145 5.81 -4.15 23.87
N PHE A 146 6.17 -5.37 24.24
CA PHE A 146 5.56 -6.05 25.37
C PHE A 146 6.12 -5.63 26.74
N THR A 147 7.26 -4.96 26.76
CA THR A 147 8.06 -4.81 28.00
C THR A 147 8.01 -3.41 28.60
N ASN A 148 7.97 -2.38 27.77
CA ASN A 148 8.12 -1.01 28.25
C ASN A 148 6.81 -0.21 28.18
N GLU A 149 6.31 0.02 26.97
CA GLU A 149 5.18 0.90 26.74
C GLU A 149 3.86 0.17 26.49
N LEU A 150 3.90 -1.15 26.18
CA LEU A 150 2.75 -1.96 25.79
C LEU A 150 2.03 -1.36 24.55
N LYS A 151 2.80 -0.93 23.56
CA LYS A 151 2.32 -0.22 22.38
C LYS A 151 2.83 -0.83 21.09
N ASP A 152 2.07 -0.60 20.01
CA ASP A 152 2.58 -0.76 18.66
C ASP A 152 3.62 0.31 18.37
N LEU A 153 4.73 -0.11 17.81
CA LEU A 153 5.80 0.75 17.33
C LEU A 153 6.03 0.50 15.84
N LEU A 154 6.25 1.57 15.11
CA LEU A 154 6.80 1.51 13.78
C LEU A 154 8.32 1.56 13.89
N LEU A 155 8.99 0.57 13.32
CA LEU A 155 10.44 0.57 13.16
C LEU A 155 10.77 0.75 11.69
N TRP A 156 11.81 1.56 11.38
CA TRP A 156 12.31 1.65 10.01
C TRP A 156 13.82 1.85 9.98
N VAL A 157 14.36 1.60 8.80
CA VAL A 157 15.76 1.79 8.46
C VAL A 157 15.86 2.59 7.16
N ASP A 158 16.96 3.30 6.98
CA ASP A 158 17.11 4.27 5.90
C ASP A 158 18.45 4.15 5.11
N GLY A 159 19.17 3.06 5.29
CA GLY A 159 20.47 2.83 4.67
C GLY A 159 21.65 3.34 5.50
N THR A 160 21.41 3.95 6.66
CA THR A 160 22.43 4.34 7.63
C THR A 160 22.61 3.26 8.71
N SER A 161 23.54 3.51 9.65
CA SER A 161 23.73 2.62 10.81
C SER A 161 22.75 2.92 11.95
N ASN A 162 21.51 3.25 11.62
CA ASN A 162 20.46 3.59 12.58
C ASN A 162 19.21 2.74 12.38
N ILE A 163 18.48 2.55 13.49
CA ILE A 163 17.10 2.07 13.51
C ILE A 163 16.27 3.22 14.08
N PHE A 164 15.20 3.58 13.38
CA PHE A 164 14.25 4.58 13.83
C PHE A 164 13.01 3.91 14.43
N MET A 165 12.42 4.55 15.42
CA MET A 165 11.22 4.09 16.10
C MET A 165 10.23 5.22 16.26
N TRP A 166 8.94 4.94 16.02
CA TRP A 166 7.84 5.87 16.25
C TRP A 166 6.62 5.18 16.86
N SER A 167 5.99 5.86 17.82
CA SER A 167 4.81 5.35 18.53
C SER A 167 3.48 5.62 17.80
N GLY A 168 3.47 6.40 16.73
CA GLY A 168 2.24 6.75 16.02
C GLY A 168 1.37 7.80 16.66
N ALA A 169 1.80 8.38 17.80
CA ALA A 169 1.03 9.38 18.53
C ALA A 169 0.89 10.69 17.76
N VAL A 170 -0.35 11.11 17.54
CA VAL A 170 -0.72 12.39 16.91
C VAL A 170 -1.95 12.93 17.61
N ASP A 171 -1.92 14.21 17.99
CA ASP A 171 -3.02 14.93 18.60
C ASP A 171 -2.97 16.43 18.22
N LEU A 172 -3.83 17.25 18.80
CA LEU A 172 -3.86 18.69 18.61
C LEU A 172 -3.60 19.41 19.92
N LEU A 173 -2.94 20.56 19.84
CA LEU A 173 -2.73 21.44 20.96
C LEU A 173 -4.06 22.13 21.36
N GLU A 174 -4.55 21.88 22.57
CA GLU A 174 -5.70 22.60 23.16
C GLU A 174 -5.25 23.88 23.89
N SER A 175 -4.22 23.76 24.70
CA SER A 175 -3.65 24.90 25.45
C SER A 175 -2.21 24.63 25.88
N ALA A 176 -1.47 25.69 26.16
CA ALA A 176 -0.09 25.65 26.64
C ALA A 176 0.11 26.58 27.82
N SER A 177 1.03 26.23 28.72
CA SER A 177 1.45 27.07 29.84
C SER A 177 2.94 26.92 30.10
N TRP A 178 3.65 28.01 30.37
CA TRP A 178 5.06 28.02 30.78
C TRP A 178 5.27 28.41 32.23
N ALA A 179 4.23 28.30 33.05
CA ALA A 179 4.30 28.65 34.44
C ALA A 179 5.18 27.66 35.25
N THR A 180 5.85 28.17 36.29
CA THR A 180 6.61 27.35 37.23
C THR A 180 5.67 26.64 38.21
N GLY A 181 6.16 25.54 38.83
CA GLY A 181 5.40 24.80 39.86
C GLY A 181 4.22 24.03 39.28
N SER A 182 4.31 23.58 38.05
CA SER A 182 3.39 22.58 37.49
C SER A 182 3.64 21.24 38.15
N VAL A 183 2.61 20.59 38.68
CA VAL A 183 2.73 19.29 39.36
C VAL A 183 3.04 18.24 38.33
N GLU A 184 4.16 17.55 38.47
CA GLU A 184 4.59 16.44 37.63
C GLU A 184 4.11 15.10 38.20
N THR A 185 4.32 14.88 39.49
CA THR A 185 3.88 13.67 40.19
C THR A 185 3.18 13.96 41.49
N VAL A 186 2.20 13.13 41.81
CA VAL A 186 1.60 13.04 43.14
C VAL A 186 1.96 11.68 43.74
N VAL A 187 2.17 11.64 45.08
CA VAL A 187 2.33 10.36 45.75
C VAL A 187 0.98 9.66 45.73
N ALA A 188 0.94 8.44 45.20
CA ALA A 188 -0.31 7.73 44.99
C ALA A 188 -1.12 7.52 46.27
N THR A 189 -0.46 7.27 47.42
CA THR A 189 -1.11 7.14 48.73
C THR A 189 -1.31 8.51 49.37
N PRO A 190 -2.53 8.93 49.66
CA PRO A 190 -2.80 10.20 50.33
C PRO A 190 -2.11 10.31 51.69
N THR A 191 -1.70 11.52 52.07
CA THR A 191 -1.16 11.80 53.41
C THR A 191 -2.22 11.59 54.52
N VAL A 192 -3.47 12.02 54.22
CA VAL A 192 -4.65 11.73 55.03
C VAL A 192 -5.75 11.22 54.11
N ALA A 193 -6.28 10.06 54.39
CA ALA A 193 -7.23 9.36 53.53
C ALA A 193 -8.61 10.03 53.41
N GLY A 194 -9.00 10.81 54.43
CA GLY A 194 -10.37 11.36 54.54
C GLY A 194 -11.44 10.27 54.62
N THR A 195 -12.70 10.65 54.43
CA THR A 195 -13.85 9.72 54.45
C THR A 195 -14.93 10.17 53.49
N GLY A 196 -15.78 9.21 53.04
CA GLY A 196 -16.97 9.51 52.23
C GLY A 196 -16.69 9.71 50.73
N TYR A 197 -15.51 9.37 50.25
CA TYR A 197 -15.18 9.46 48.82
C TYR A 197 -15.63 8.24 48.05
N ALA A 198 -15.81 8.44 46.77
CA ALA A 198 -16.07 7.39 45.77
C ALA A 198 -14.95 7.33 44.74
N VAL A 199 -14.70 6.15 44.18
CA VAL A 199 -13.79 5.97 43.02
C VAL A 199 -14.26 6.86 41.87
N GLY A 200 -13.32 7.55 41.19
CA GLY A 200 -13.60 8.52 40.15
C GLY A 200 -13.86 9.94 40.62
N ASN A 201 -13.98 10.21 41.97
CA ASN A 201 -14.10 11.59 42.45
C ASN A 201 -12.88 12.42 42.03
N THR A 202 -13.12 13.64 41.57
CA THR A 202 -12.08 14.63 41.29
C THR A 202 -11.90 15.54 42.48
N LEU A 203 -10.68 15.65 42.97
CA LEU A 203 -10.30 16.51 44.09
C LEU A 203 -9.42 17.64 43.57
N THR A 204 -9.75 18.89 43.95
CA THR A 204 -8.93 20.07 43.67
C THR A 204 -7.96 20.32 44.79
N VAL A 205 -6.68 20.47 44.49
CA VAL A 205 -5.66 20.85 45.49
C VAL A 205 -5.76 22.33 45.77
N THR A 206 -6.05 22.68 47.03
CA THR A 206 -6.38 24.05 47.44
C THR A 206 -5.25 24.82 48.08
N THR A 207 -4.13 24.15 48.42
CA THR A 207 -2.98 24.77 49.08
C THR A 207 -1.73 24.71 48.26
N GLY A 208 -1.04 25.84 48.12
CA GLY A 208 0.30 25.94 47.55
C GLY A 208 0.38 26.20 46.05
N GLY A 209 -0.77 26.43 45.38
CA GLY A 209 -0.85 26.72 43.95
C GLY A 209 -2.29 26.79 43.49
N THR A 210 -2.52 26.77 42.17
CA THR A 210 -3.85 26.84 41.55
C THR A 210 -4.01 25.83 40.43
N GLY A 211 -5.23 25.25 40.28
CA GLY A 211 -5.64 24.44 39.13
C GLY A 211 -5.18 22.98 39.13
N CYS A 212 -4.44 22.51 40.12
CA CYS A 212 -4.12 21.07 40.22
C CYS A 212 -5.34 20.28 40.66
N THR A 213 -5.62 19.19 39.95
CA THR A 213 -6.66 18.22 40.33
C THR A 213 -6.12 16.80 40.30
N VAL A 214 -6.66 15.97 41.20
CA VAL A 214 -6.35 14.53 41.24
C VAL A 214 -7.63 13.71 41.19
N ARG A 215 -7.55 12.50 40.69
CA ARG A 215 -8.65 11.54 40.70
C ARG A 215 -8.45 10.52 41.81
N VAL A 216 -9.55 10.16 42.48
CA VAL A 216 -9.57 9.03 43.40
C VAL A 216 -9.63 7.74 42.62
N ASP A 217 -8.58 6.91 42.66
CA ASP A 217 -8.49 5.65 41.94
C ASP A 217 -9.00 4.46 42.72
N THR A 218 -8.74 4.44 44.06
CA THR A 218 -9.21 3.38 44.94
C THR A 218 -9.60 3.93 46.33
N ILE A 219 -10.56 3.25 46.96
CA ILE A 219 -11.06 3.58 48.29
C ILE A 219 -11.08 2.34 49.17
N GLY A 220 -10.92 2.56 50.48
CA GLY A 220 -11.09 1.58 51.54
C GLY A 220 -12.43 1.73 52.27
N ALA A 221 -12.53 1.13 53.48
CA ALA A 221 -13.74 1.17 54.28
C ALA A 221 -14.14 2.63 54.65
N GLY A 222 -15.43 2.92 54.62
CA GLY A 222 -15.97 4.26 54.91
C GLY A 222 -15.64 5.31 53.83
N GLY A 223 -15.23 4.91 52.66
CA GLY A 223 -14.86 5.83 51.59
C GLY A 223 -13.52 6.55 51.83
N ALA A 224 -12.62 5.93 52.57
CA ALA A 224 -11.25 6.42 52.76
C ALA A 224 -10.44 6.26 51.49
N VAL A 225 -9.81 7.32 50.99
CA VAL A 225 -9.00 7.29 49.74
C VAL A 225 -7.73 6.48 49.96
N THR A 226 -7.47 5.47 49.15
CA THR A 226 -6.25 4.64 49.25
C THR A 226 -5.27 4.89 48.12
N ALA A 227 -5.76 5.40 46.96
CA ALA A 227 -4.89 5.82 45.87
C ALA A 227 -5.50 6.99 45.09
N VAL A 228 -4.61 7.86 44.61
CA VAL A 228 -4.93 9.00 43.71
C VAL A 228 -3.98 9.07 42.55
N SER A 229 -4.45 9.61 41.41
CA SER A 229 -3.65 9.93 40.25
C SER A 229 -3.84 11.39 39.81
N LEU A 230 -2.81 11.98 39.20
CA LEU A 230 -2.84 13.36 38.70
C LEU A 230 -3.76 13.46 37.49
N LEU A 231 -4.66 14.46 37.47
CA LEU A 231 -5.50 14.78 36.30
C LEU A 231 -5.05 16.07 35.61
N THR A 232 -4.84 17.14 36.39
CA THR A 232 -4.37 18.43 35.87
C THR A 232 -3.16 18.90 36.67
N PRO A 233 -2.10 19.38 36.00
CA PRO A 233 -0.88 19.76 36.70
C PRO A 233 -1.00 21.05 37.51
N GLY A 234 -1.89 21.98 37.11
CA GLY A 234 -1.94 23.31 37.74
C GLY A 234 -0.63 24.08 37.68
N THR A 235 -0.49 25.15 38.45
CA THR A 235 0.72 25.99 38.49
C THR A 235 0.95 26.56 39.89
N GLY A 236 2.21 26.97 40.20
CA GLY A 236 2.57 27.63 41.44
C GLY A 236 2.70 26.72 42.65
N TYR A 237 2.71 25.42 42.47
CA TYR A 237 2.86 24.46 43.56
C TYR A 237 4.33 24.26 43.94
N THR A 238 4.49 23.76 45.15
CA THR A 238 5.76 23.27 45.71
C THR A 238 5.58 21.82 46.16
N THR A 239 6.64 21.05 46.14
CA THR A 239 6.68 19.68 46.67
C THR A 239 6.31 19.64 48.15
N GLY A 240 5.79 18.51 48.62
CA GLY A 240 5.53 18.26 50.03
C GLY A 240 4.17 17.65 50.32
N ALA A 241 4.08 17.10 51.54
CA ALA A 241 2.93 16.40 52.08
C ALA A 241 1.87 17.36 52.67
N GLY A 242 0.68 16.83 52.93
CA GLY A 242 -0.40 17.53 53.62
C GLY A 242 -1.08 18.64 52.82
N LYS A 243 -1.01 18.60 51.50
CA LYS A 243 -1.73 19.53 50.62
C LYS A 243 -3.24 19.27 50.72
N ALA A 244 -3.98 20.25 51.20
CA ALA A 244 -5.43 20.14 51.39
C ALA A 244 -6.14 20.01 50.04
N THR A 245 -7.19 19.21 50.03
CA THR A 245 -8.05 19.04 48.84
C THR A 245 -9.49 19.42 49.10
N SER A 246 -10.20 19.79 48.04
CA SER A 246 -11.66 20.03 48.09
C SER A 246 -12.32 19.33 46.88
N GLY A 247 -13.62 19.06 46.99
CA GLY A 247 -14.39 18.41 45.95
C GLY A 247 -14.66 16.93 46.25
N GLY A 248 -15.38 16.25 45.32
CA GLY A 248 -15.94 14.92 45.63
C GLY A 248 -17.04 14.94 46.67
N ALA A 249 -17.47 13.75 47.14
CA ALA A 249 -18.52 13.60 48.13
C ALA A 249 -17.95 13.52 49.59
N GLY A 250 -16.64 13.37 49.71
CA GLY A 250 -15.95 13.16 51.00
C GLY A 250 -15.33 14.40 51.62
N THR A 251 -14.64 14.21 52.75
CA THR A 251 -14.00 15.29 53.51
C THR A 251 -12.63 14.88 54.01
N LEU A 252 -11.77 15.88 54.28
CA LEU A 252 -10.47 15.76 54.98
C LEU A 252 -9.38 14.93 54.26
N CYS A 253 -9.47 14.75 52.94
CA CYS A 253 -8.36 14.16 52.21
C CYS A 253 -7.23 15.19 52.02
N THR A 254 -5.99 14.78 52.28
CA THR A 254 -4.81 15.56 51.94
C THR A 254 -3.84 14.68 51.13
N ILE A 255 -3.16 15.28 50.18
CA ILE A 255 -2.22 14.57 49.32
C ILE A 255 -0.79 15.09 49.46
N GLU A 256 0.14 14.39 48.90
CA GLU A 256 1.53 14.81 48.77
C GLU A 256 1.87 15.06 47.29
N ILE A 257 2.47 16.24 47.04
CA ILE A 257 3.06 16.56 45.74
C ILE A 257 4.50 16.07 45.74
N GLY A 258 4.79 15.06 44.89
CA GLY A 258 6.10 14.42 44.81
C GLY A 258 7.12 15.27 44.05
N SER A 259 6.75 15.78 42.86
CA SER A 259 7.63 16.64 42.06
C SER A 259 6.84 17.74 41.35
N VAL A 260 7.55 18.85 41.10
CA VAL A 260 7.06 19.99 40.29
C VAL A 260 8.09 20.38 39.25
N VAL A 261 7.60 20.82 38.11
CA VAL A 261 8.40 21.20 36.93
C VAL A 261 7.90 22.49 36.31
N GLN A 262 8.50 22.91 35.22
CA GLN A 262 8.06 24.07 34.44
C GLN A 262 7.34 23.64 33.17
N GLY A 263 6.21 24.27 32.91
CA GLY A 263 5.48 24.16 31.64
C GLY A 263 4.69 22.86 31.44
N TYR A 264 3.62 22.98 30.72
CA TYR A 264 2.83 21.87 30.21
C TYR A 264 2.08 22.28 28.95
N ILE A 265 1.68 21.29 28.17
CA ILE A 265 0.66 21.42 27.11
C ILE A 265 -0.51 20.49 27.40
N LYS A 266 -1.71 20.91 27.01
CA LYS A 266 -2.92 20.10 27.03
C LYS A 266 -3.28 19.67 25.61
N LEU A 267 -3.62 18.40 25.44
CA LEU A 267 -4.01 17.78 24.18
C LEU A 267 -5.54 17.70 24.06
N VAL A 268 -6.06 17.79 22.83
CA VAL A 268 -7.51 17.87 22.55
C VAL A 268 -8.25 16.56 22.81
N THR A 269 -7.72 15.42 22.33
CA THR A 269 -8.44 14.13 22.37
C THR A 269 -8.23 13.36 23.66
N ASN A 270 -7.97 14.05 24.71
CA ASN A 270 -7.57 13.44 25.95
C ASN A 270 -8.68 12.74 26.73
N THR A 271 -8.62 11.44 26.86
CA THR A 271 -9.35 10.72 27.89
C THR A 271 -8.46 10.00 28.92
N ALA A 272 -7.21 9.78 28.68
CA ALA A 272 -6.32 9.08 29.65
C ALA A 272 -4.83 9.15 29.24
N GLY A 273 -4.29 10.35 29.08
CA GLY A 273 -2.85 10.48 28.88
C GLY A 273 -2.35 10.26 27.45
N GLY A 274 -2.96 10.94 26.46
CA GLY A 274 -2.53 11.03 25.07
C GLY A 274 -2.34 9.66 24.41
N SER A 275 -3.25 9.23 23.56
CA SER A 275 -3.17 7.91 22.93
C SER A 275 -1.87 7.75 22.14
N GLY A 276 -0.94 6.97 22.65
CA GLY A 276 0.27 6.60 21.95
C GLY A 276 1.54 7.38 22.31
N PHE A 277 1.48 8.51 23.02
CA PHE A 277 2.68 9.21 23.51
C PHE A 277 3.46 8.33 24.49
N LEU A 278 4.80 8.40 24.42
CA LEU A 278 5.69 7.58 25.23
C LEU A 278 5.73 8.12 26.67
N SER A 279 5.62 7.24 27.66
CA SER A 279 5.53 7.59 29.08
C SER A 279 6.68 7.04 29.92
N SER A 280 7.42 6.06 29.44
CA SER A 280 8.54 5.47 30.18
C SER A 280 9.87 6.17 29.83
N GLY A 281 10.77 6.24 30.82
CA GLY A 281 12.13 6.74 30.60
C GLY A 281 13.03 5.84 29.74
N THR A 282 12.50 4.76 29.18
CA THR A 282 13.24 3.88 28.25
C THR A 282 13.42 4.53 26.89
N TYR A 283 12.43 5.31 26.46
CA TYR A 283 12.42 6.01 25.17
C TYR A 283 12.42 7.53 25.39
N GLN A 284 12.91 8.27 24.37
CA GLN A 284 12.89 9.72 24.43
C GLN A 284 11.46 10.26 24.38
N GLN A 285 11.13 11.07 25.37
CA GLN A 285 9.85 11.75 25.49
C GLN A 285 9.86 13.09 24.75
N ASN A 286 9.94 13.04 23.41
CA ASN A 286 10.02 14.22 22.57
C ASN A 286 8.77 14.34 21.69
N VAL A 287 8.30 15.58 21.50
CA VAL A 287 7.20 15.89 20.61
C VAL A 287 7.55 17.03 19.68
N SER A 288 6.98 17.02 18.49
CA SER A 288 6.95 18.17 17.60
C SER A 288 5.59 18.85 17.72
N ILE A 289 5.59 20.16 17.96
CA ILE A 289 4.42 21.02 17.90
C ILE A 289 4.64 21.99 16.76
N ASN A 290 3.79 21.90 15.73
CA ASN A 290 3.91 22.80 14.58
C ASN A 290 5.31 22.84 13.94
N GLY A 291 6.04 21.72 13.98
CA GLY A 291 7.42 21.61 13.48
C GLY A 291 8.53 21.96 14.48
N ASN A 292 8.19 22.56 15.64
CA ASN A 292 9.15 22.85 16.72
C ASN A 292 9.28 21.67 17.68
N LEU A 293 10.49 21.41 18.15
CA LEU A 293 10.82 20.26 18.99
C LEU A 293 10.76 20.61 20.47
N TYR A 294 10.03 19.79 21.25
CA TYR A 294 9.93 19.87 22.70
C TYR A 294 10.18 18.50 23.34
N SER A 295 10.79 18.47 24.53
CA SER A 295 10.79 17.29 25.38
C SER A 295 9.86 17.49 26.57
N TYR A 296 9.33 16.37 27.08
CA TYR A 296 8.48 16.37 28.30
C TYR A 296 8.94 15.27 29.25
N SER A 297 8.64 15.41 30.54
CA SER A 297 9.08 14.44 31.55
C SER A 297 7.96 13.52 32.04
N ALA A 298 6.68 13.93 31.93
CA ALA A 298 5.55 13.14 32.41
C ALA A 298 4.29 13.34 31.55
N ILE A 299 3.37 12.37 31.63
CA ILE A 299 2.03 12.43 31.04
C ILE A 299 1.01 12.19 32.14
N ALA A 300 0.05 13.07 32.26
CA ALA A 300 -1.10 12.88 33.17
C ALA A 300 -2.34 13.59 32.64
N GLY A 301 -3.48 12.92 32.69
CA GLY A 301 -4.78 13.51 32.36
C GLY A 301 -4.86 14.21 30.99
N GLY A 302 -3.98 13.85 30.02
CA GLY A 302 -3.85 14.45 28.68
C GLY A 302 -3.00 15.70 28.61
N TYR A 303 -2.20 15.85 29.60
CA TYR A 303 -1.15 16.85 29.65
C TYR A 303 0.20 16.19 29.41
N LEU A 304 1.04 16.83 28.57
CA LEU A 304 2.47 16.59 28.57
C LEU A 304 3.12 17.64 29.46
N ILE A 305 3.83 17.19 30.49
CA ILE A 305 4.26 18.01 31.62
C ILE A 305 5.78 18.05 31.68
N GLY A 306 6.36 19.17 32.17
CA GLY A 306 7.81 19.33 32.30
C GLY A 306 8.51 19.54 30.97
N LEU A 307 8.15 20.62 30.28
CA LEU A 307 8.72 20.95 28.99
C LEU A 307 10.11 21.58 29.13
N ASN A 308 10.95 21.34 28.12
CA ASN A 308 12.31 21.93 28.04
C ASN A 308 12.33 23.36 27.49
N ALA A 309 11.25 23.82 26.85
CA ALA A 309 11.13 25.15 26.26
C ALA A 309 9.70 25.69 26.38
N ASP A 310 9.55 26.99 26.18
CA ASP A 310 8.26 27.70 26.29
C ASP A 310 7.37 27.38 25.08
N PRO A 311 6.22 26.70 25.26
CA PRO A 311 5.28 26.34 24.19
C PRO A 311 4.21 27.42 23.95
N THR A 312 4.21 28.55 24.67
CA THR A 312 3.09 29.52 24.62
C THR A 312 2.99 30.30 23.33
N ALA A 313 4.03 30.25 22.49
CA ALA A 313 4.01 30.81 21.13
C ALA A 313 3.26 29.90 20.14
N GLU A 314 3.03 28.63 20.48
CA GLU A 314 2.35 27.68 19.59
C GLU A 314 0.85 27.95 19.54
N ALA A 315 0.30 27.92 18.33
CA ALA A 315 -1.11 28.21 18.14
C ALA A 315 -1.99 27.04 18.60
N VAL A 316 -3.15 27.36 19.16
CA VAL A 316 -4.20 26.35 19.44
C VAL A 316 -4.58 25.64 18.14
N SER A 317 -4.89 24.35 18.22
CA SER A 317 -5.14 23.44 17.10
C SER A 317 -3.92 23.14 16.22
N SER A 318 -2.70 23.46 16.67
CA SER A 318 -1.48 22.96 16.03
C SER A 318 -1.35 21.45 16.22
N ILE A 319 -0.88 20.77 15.17
CA ILE A 319 -0.59 19.33 15.22
C ILE A 319 0.55 19.09 16.21
N VAL A 320 0.33 18.16 17.11
CA VAL A 320 1.30 17.64 18.08
C VAL A 320 1.53 16.18 17.77
N HIS A 321 2.74 15.78 17.47
CA HIS A 321 3.06 14.37 17.26
C HIS A 321 4.35 13.97 18.01
N GLN A 322 4.41 12.69 18.45
CA GLN A 322 5.65 12.13 18.98
C GLN A 322 6.73 12.22 17.90
N THR A 323 7.92 12.68 18.25
CA THR A 323 9.04 12.64 17.30
C THR A 323 9.62 11.23 17.22
N PRO A 324 10.09 10.81 16.04
CA PRO A 324 10.83 9.56 15.93
C PRO A 324 12.08 9.56 16.81
N GLU A 325 12.35 8.44 17.44
CA GLU A 325 13.61 8.20 18.11
C GLU A 325 14.58 7.43 17.22
N ARG A 326 15.84 7.79 17.29
CA ARG A 326 16.93 7.20 16.51
C ARG A 326 17.86 6.41 17.43
N PHE A 327 18.01 5.12 17.12
CA PHE A 327 18.95 4.22 17.79
C PHE A 327 20.11 3.90 16.84
N SER A 328 21.32 4.29 17.20
CA SER A 328 22.50 3.86 16.44
C SER A 328 22.76 2.36 16.68
N ASN A 329 23.35 1.68 15.72
CA ASN A 329 23.78 0.28 15.89
C ASN A 329 24.78 0.12 17.06
N ALA A 330 25.51 1.18 17.42
CA ALA A 330 26.38 1.19 18.60
C ALA A 330 25.60 1.05 19.93
N SER A 331 24.32 1.46 19.94
CA SER A 331 23.42 1.31 21.09
C SER A 331 22.76 -0.08 21.13
N ALA A 332 22.82 -0.84 20.04
CA ALA A 332 22.30 -2.20 19.96
C ALA A 332 23.38 -3.22 20.31
N SER A 333 22.99 -4.28 21.02
CA SER A 333 23.91 -5.34 21.40
C SER A 333 23.97 -6.43 20.30
N GLY A 334 25.17 -6.75 19.84
CA GLY A 334 25.39 -7.88 18.90
C GLY A 334 25.32 -7.52 17.41
N ILE A 335 25.17 -6.23 17.05
CA ILE A 335 25.30 -5.72 15.68
C ILE A 335 26.59 -4.89 15.56
N PRO A 336 27.37 -4.99 14.47
CA PRO A 336 28.49 -4.07 14.22
C PRO A 336 28.03 -2.62 14.07
N ALA A 337 28.71 -1.69 14.72
CA ALA A 337 28.37 -0.27 14.71
C ALA A 337 28.35 0.36 13.30
N VAL A 338 29.10 -0.21 12.37
CA VAL A 338 29.20 0.25 10.97
C VAL A 338 28.25 -0.45 10.00
N PHE A 339 27.40 -1.37 10.51
CA PHE A 339 26.44 -2.10 9.69
C PHE A 339 25.38 -1.16 9.13
N LYS A 340 25.25 -1.09 7.80
CA LYS A 340 24.30 -0.20 7.12
C LYS A 340 22.93 -0.86 6.96
N ASN A 341 22.03 -0.54 7.87
CA ASN A 341 20.69 -1.10 7.93
C ASN A 341 19.90 -0.78 6.65
N HIS A 342 19.46 -1.79 5.92
CA HIS A 342 18.77 -1.60 4.63
C HIS A 342 17.38 -2.21 4.60
N ILE A 343 17.19 -3.40 5.13
CA ILE A 343 15.88 -4.08 5.20
C ILE A 343 15.64 -4.50 6.65
N ILE A 344 14.43 -4.23 7.11
CA ILE A 344 13.95 -4.61 8.43
C ILE A 344 12.60 -5.32 8.31
N GLU A 345 12.46 -6.49 8.94
CA GLU A 345 11.21 -7.25 8.93
C GLU A 345 10.97 -7.88 10.30
N ASN A 346 9.72 -8.12 10.64
CA ASN A 346 9.31 -8.72 11.91
C ASN A 346 8.73 -10.12 11.67
N LEU A 347 9.24 -11.12 12.40
CA LEU A 347 8.64 -12.44 12.50
C LEU A 347 8.54 -12.85 13.96
N ASN A 348 7.32 -13.08 14.45
CA ASN A 348 7.06 -13.50 15.83
C ASN A 348 7.68 -12.57 16.90
N ASN A 349 7.62 -11.27 16.64
CA ASN A 349 8.20 -10.21 17.45
C ASN A 349 9.73 -10.31 17.64
N GLN A 350 10.41 -10.92 16.69
CA GLN A 350 11.85 -10.85 16.46
C GLN A 350 12.13 -10.02 15.22
N ILE A 351 13.09 -9.12 15.30
CA ILE A 351 13.49 -8.26 14.18
C ILE A 351 14.60 -8.94 13.39
N TYR A 352 14.38 -9.06 12.09
CA TYR A 352 15.37 -9.45 11.09
C TYR A 352 15.91 -8.20 10.44
N LEU A 353 17.21 -7.99 10.52
CA LEU A 353 17.89 -6.81 10.04
C LEU A 353 18.99 -7.19 9.07
N SER A 354 18.98 -6.63 7.87
CA SER A 354 20.03 -6.83 6.86
C SER A 354 20.69 -5.53 6.44
N ALA A 355 21.87 -5.62 5.84
CA ALA A 355 22.57 -4.48 5.23
C ALA A 355 22.67 -4.60 3.72
N SER A 356 22.92 -3.48 3.05
CA SER A 356 23.10 -3.43 1.60
C SER A 356 24.49 -3.89 1.13
N ASP A 357 25.45 -3.96 2.03
CA ASP A 357 26.87 -4.23 1.76
C ASP A 357 27.41 -5.47 2.51
N ASN A 358 26.54 -6.25 3.14
CA ASN A 358 26.92 -7.41 3.95
C ASN A 358 25.97 -8.59 3.65
N ASN A 359 26.50 -9.80 3.67
CA ASN A 359 25.76 -11.04 3.43
C ASN A 359 25.13 -11.64 4.69
N SER A 360 25.09 -10.90 5.79
CA SER A 360 24.53 -11.36 7.06
C SER A 360 23.15 -10.74 7.32
N VAL A 361 22.28 -11.54 7.93
CA VAL A 361 21.02 -11.08 8.52
C VAL A 361 21.11 -11.29 10.02
N TYR A 362 20.92 -10.23 10.77
CA TYR A 362 20.88 -10.25 12.23
C TYR A 362 19.45 -10.45 12.70
N VAL A 363 19.23 -11.39 13.59
CA VAL A 363 17.93 -11.68 14.20
C VAL A 363 17.98 -11.25 15.65
N SER A 364 17.05 -10.42 16.09
CA SER A 364 16.99 -9.96 17.48
C SER A 364 16.47 -11.04 18.43
N LYS A 365 16.62 -10.80 19.73
CA LYS A 365 15.84 -11.52 20.75
C LYS A 365 14.35 -11.24 20.60
N VAL A 366 13.54 -12.18 21.04
CA VAL A 366 12.09 -12.01 21.12
C VAL A 366 11.77 -10.79 22.01
N ASN A 367 10.83 -9.98 21.59
CA ASN A 367 10.39 -8.75 22.27
C ASN A 367 11.49 -7.68 22.44
N SER A 368 12.51 -7.69 21.59
CA SER A 368 13.54 -6.65 21.54
C SER A 368 13.90 -6.33 20.09
N PHE A 369 14.16 -5.08 19.80
CA PHE A 369 14.70 -4.64 18.51
C PHE A 369 16.15 -4.09 18.63
N LEU A 370 16.73 -4.12 19.84
CA LEU A 370 18.08 -3.63 20.12
C LEU A 370 19.03 -4.69 20.70
N ASP A 371 18.57 -5.91 20.94
CA ASP A 371 19.40 -6.99 21.47
C ASP A 371 19.45 -8.17 20.50
N TYR A 372 20.61 -8.39 19.88
CA TYR A 372 20.88 -9.44 18.90
C TYR A 372 21.85 -10.50 19.41
N GLN A 373 22.12 -10.51 20.71
CA GLN A 373 23.04 -11.47 21.34
C GLN A 373 22.42 -12.86 21.46
N PHE A 374 23.28 -13.87 21.42
CA PHE A 374 22.91 -15.26 21.63
C PHE A 374 24.01 -16.02 22.36
N ALA A 375 23.64 -17.08 23.09
CA ALA A 375 24.57 -18.03 23.71
C ALA A 375 24.96 -19.14 22.73
N SER A 376 25.94 -19.95 23.12
CA SER A 376 26.28 -21.19 22.42
C SER A 376 26.23 -22.35 23.42
N PRO A 377 25.27 -23.29 23.35
CA PRO A 377 24.16 -23.35 22.38
C PRO A 377 23.14 -22.23 22.55
N ARG A 378 22.47 -21.85 21.46
CA ARG A 378 21.44 -20.80 21.44
C ARG A 378 20.23 -21.25 22.27
N LYS A 379 19.74 -20.38 23.14
CA LYS A 379 18.50 -20.61 23.90
C LYS A 379 17.28 -20.12 23.11
N VAL A 380 16.11 -20.66 23.47
CA VAL A 380 14.84 -20.25 22.86
C VAL A 380 14.62 -18.74 22.99
N GLY A 381 14.32 -18.09 21.87
CA GLY A 381 14.05 -16.66 21.82
C GLY A 381 15.28 -15.75 21.83
N GLU A 382 16.49 -16.25 21.85
CA GLU A 382 17.71 -15.44 21.69
C GLU A 382 17.93 -14.97 20.26
N GLY A 383 18.86 -14.01 20.10
CA GLY A 383 19.29 -13.52 18.78
C GLY A 383 19.98 -14.57 17.93
N ALA A 384 20.23 -14.25 16.67
CA ALA A 384 20.99 -15.08 15.74
C ALA A 384 21.67 -14.25 14.66
N ILE A 385 22.67 -14.85 14.01
CA ILE A 385 23.29 -14.32 12.81
C ILE A 385 23.14 -15.37 11.71
N LEU A 386 22.55 -14.98 10.58
CA LEU A 386 22.42 -15.82 9.39
C LEU A 386 23.42 -15.32 8.37
N THR A 387 24.34 -16.18 7.94
CA THR A 387 25.28 -15.85 6.84
C THR A 387 24.79 -16.52 5.57
N LEU A 388 24.62 -15.73 4.50
CA LEU A 388 24.09 -16.16 3.21
C LEU A 388 25.18 -16.09 2.14
N ASP A 389 24.93 -16.70 0.98
CA ASP A 389 25.87 -16.69 -0.17
C ASP A 389 25.88 -15.36 -0.96
N GLY A 390 25.16 -14.35 -0.48
CA GLY A 390 25.11 -13.03 -1.10
C GLY A 390 24.35 -12.02 -0.26
N VAL A 391 24.40 -10.76 -0.67
CA VAL A 391 23.70 -9.67 0.00
C VAL A 391 22.19 -9.89 -0.05
N PRO A 392 21.48 -9.81 1.09
CA PRO A 392 20.03 -9.90 1.12
C PRO A 392 19.37 -8.82 0.26
N LYS A 393 18.40 -9.22 -0.56
CA LYS A 393 17.62 -8.34 -1.45
C LYS A 393 16.21 -8.08 -0.93
N THR A 394 15.63 -9.06 -0.23
CA THR A 394 14.32 -8.95 0.41
C THR A 394 14.18 -9.94 1.55
N LEU A 395 13.37 -9.56 2.52
CA LEU A 395 12.91 -10.38 3.64
C LEU A 395 11.38 -10.45 3.57
N GLN A 396 10.81 -11.65 3.49
CA GLN A 396 9.35 -11.82 3.39
C GLN A 396 8.88 -12.82 4.45
N GLN A 397 8.04 -12.35 5.36
CA GLN A 397 7.41 -13.21 6.34
C GLN A 397 6.37 -14.11 5.68
N GLN A 398 6.44 -15.40 5.89
CA GLN A 398 5.44 -16.36 5.45
C GLN A 398 5.17 -17.42 6.52
N SER A 399 3.98 -17.40 7.11
CA SER A 399 3.62 -18.23 8.26
C SER A 399 4.62 -18.07 9.42
N ASP A 400 5.31 -19.12 9.80
CA ASP A 400 6.31 -19.22 10.86
C ASP A 400 7.76 -19.17 10.34
N SER A 401 7.95 -18.83 9.08
CA SER A 401 9.24 -18.81 8.39
C SER A 401 9.53 -17.43 7.80
N MET A 402 10.81 -17.06 7.74
CA MET A 402 11.29 -15.95 6.95
C MET A 402 11.85 -16.46 5.63
N PHE A 403 11.34 -15.92 4.52
CA PHE A 403 11.86 -16.11 3.18
C PHE A 403 12.85 -14.99 2.87
N ILE A 404 14.07 -15.32 2.53
CA ILE A 404 15.17 -14.37 2.28
C ILE A 404 15.68 -14.60 0.87
N SER A 405 15.64 -13.60 0.02
CA SER A 405 16.36 -13.62 -1.24
C SER A 405 17.72 -12.98 -1.08
N ALA A 406 18.77 -13.61 -1.57
CA ALA A 406 20.13 -13.11 -1.44
C ALA A 406 20.96 -13.28 -2.73
N GLY A 407 21.74 -12.24 -3.05
CA GLY A 407 22.52 -12.19 -4.29
C GLY A 407 21.63 -12.26 -5.54
N ASN A 408 22.07 -13.01 -6.53
CA ASN A 408 21.29 -13.31 -7.74
C ASN A 408 20.89 -14.79 -7.83
N ASN A 409 21.20 -15.58 -6.80
CA ASN A 409 21.23 -17.03 -6.92
C ASN A 409 20.03 -17.72 -6.27
N TYR A 410 19.68 -17.38 -5.02
CA TYR A 410 18.75 -18.21 -4.26
C TYR A 410 17.76 -17.44 -3.42
N TRP A 411 16.64 -18.11 -3.14
CA TRP A 411 15.81 -17.86 -1.98
C TRP A 411 16.17 -18.87 -0.89
N TYR A 412 16.13 -18.40 0.35
CA TYR A 412 16.34 -19.19 1.56
C TYR A 412 15.08 -19.19 2.39
N GLN A 413 14.73 -20.34 2.94
CA GLN A 413 13.73 -20.45 3.97
C GLN A 413 14.42 -20.64 5.31
N THR A 414 14.07 -19.82 6.30
CA THR A 414 14.59 -19.95 7.66
C THR A 414 13.51 -20.48 8.58
N LYS A 415 13.89 -21.36 9.51
CA LYS A 415 12.99 -21.90 10.51
C LYS A 415 13.71 -22.09 11.84
N PHE A 416 13.03 -21.72 12.93
CA PHE A 416 13.44 -22.07 14.27
C PHE A 416 12.83 -23.41 14.67
N THR A 417 13.65 -24.33 15.17
CA THR A 417 13.22 -25.60 15.72
C THR A 417 13.73 -25.74 17.15
N ILE A 418 12.83 -26.02 18.09
CA ILE A 418 13.16 -26.25 19.48
C ILE A 418 13.77 -27.69 19.54
N ALA A 419 14.93 -27.79 20.17
CA ALA A 419 15.57 -29.09 20.38
C ALA A 419 14.79 -29.95 21.38
N THR A 420 15.11 -31.24 21.43
CA THR A 420 14.43 -32.21 22.31
C THR A 420 14.58 -31.92 23.79
N ASP A 421 15.55 -31.08 24.19
CA ASP A 421 15.75 -30.62 25.56
C ASP A 421 14.72 -29.54 25.99
N GLY A 422 13.94 -28.97 25.06
CA GLY A 422 12.99 -27.91 25.28
C GLY A 422 13.60 -26.56 25.69
N LEU A 423 14.90 -26.42 25.77
CA LEU A 423 15.64 -25.28 26.26
C LEU A 423 16.51 -24.61 25.20
N SER A 424 17.04 -25.44 24.28
CA SER A 424 17.84 -24.94 23.16
C SER A 424 17.03 -24.86 21.88
N GLU A 425 17.42 -23.91 21.01
CA GLU A 425 16.76 -23.66 19.75
C GLU A 425 17.78 -23.68 18.62
N GLN A 426 17.43 -24.35 17.54
CA GLN A 426 18.24 -24.40 16.33
C GLN A 426 17.57 -23.58 15.23
N LEU A 427 18.32 -22.68 14.64
CA LEU A 427 17.92 -21.97 13.44
C LEU A 427 18.47 -22.71 12.22
N SER A 428 17.56 -23.21 11.39
CA SER A 428 17.90 -23.80 10.10
C SER A 428 17.74 -22.78 8.98
N ILE A 429 18.68 -22.79 8.03
CA ILE A 429 18.64 -22.02 6.80
C ILE A 429 18.68 -23.01 5.66
N THR A 430 17.64 -23.06 4.87
CA THR A 430 17.54 -24.01 3.75
C THR A 430 17.45 -23.25 2.43
N PRO A 431 18.43 -23.38 1.52
CA PRO A 431 18.32 -22.80 0.19
C PRO A 431 17.25 -23.52 -0.62
N ILE A 432 16.42 -22.75 -1.35
CA ILE A 432 15.39 -23.29 -2.24
C ILE A 432 16.04 -23.48 -3.60
N LYS A 433 16.38 -24.71 -3.95
CA LYS A 433 17.18 -25.05 -5.14
C LYS A 433 16.49 -24.72 -6.45
N SER A 434 15.14 -24.77 -6.49
CA SER A 434 14.36 -24.38 -7.67
C SER A 434 14.43 -22.90 -8.00
N THR A 435 15.06 -22.07 -7.14
CA THR A 435 15.20 -20.62 -7.34
C THR A 435 16.58 -20.20 -7.85
N VAL A 436 17.39 -21.14 -8.34
CA VAL A 436 18.72 -20.84 -8.92
C VAL A 436 18.58 -19.78 -10.00
N ASN A 437 19.35 -18.68 -9.87
CA ASN A 437 19.32 -17.50 -10.74
C ASN A 437 17.97 -16.76 -10.79
N GLN A 438 17.06 -17.04 -9.86
CA GLN A 438 15.75 -16.41 -9.76
C GLN A 438 15.58 -15.64 -8.45
N ALA A 439 16.66 -15.12 -7.88
CA ALA A 439 16.59 -14.26 -6.72
C ALA A 439 15.84 -12.94 -7.03
N CYS A 440 15.25 -12.32 -6.01
CA CYS A 440 14.53 -11.05 -6.15
C CYS A 440 15.49 -9.91 -6.52
N GLN A 441 15.03 -8.94 -7.29
CA GLN A 441 15.82 -7.76 -7.65
C GLN A 441 16.01 -6.79 -6.47
N SER A 442 14.94 -6.53 -5.70
CA SER A 442 14.96 -5.60 -4.57
C SER A 442 13.80 -5.91 -3.60
N ASP A 443 13.83 -5.28 -2.43
CA ASP A 443 12.85 -5.53 -1.37
C ASP A 443 11.41 -5.20 -1.81
N TYR A 444 11.18 -4.05 -2.42
CA TYR A 444 9.83 -3.67 -2.89
C TYR A 444 9.31 -4.51 -4.06
N LEU A 445 10.17 -5.30 -4.70
CA LEU A 445 9.80 -6.20 -5.79
C LEU A 445 9.46 -7.61 -5.33
N ALA A 446 9.13 -7.78 -4.06
CA ALA A 446 8.54 -8.98 -3.50
C ALA A 446 7.30 -8.64 -2.65
N THR A 447 6.29 -9.49 -2.68
CA THR A 447 5.07 -9.32 -1.86
C THR A 447 4.46 -10.65 -1.48
N LYS A 448 3.84 -10.68 -0.31
CA LYS A 448 3.12 -11.85 0.21
C LYS A 448 1.72 -11.92 -0.41
N ILE A 449 1.36 -13.10 -0.91
CA ILE A 449 0.02 -13.42 -1.41
C ILE A 449 -0.47 -14.67 -0.69
N LYS A 450 -1.29 -14.56 0.33
CA LYS A 450 -1.75 -15.71 1.14
C LYS A 450 -0.57 -16.64 1.50
N ASN A 451 -0.45 -17.81 0.84
CA ASN A 451 0.58 -18.81 1.06
C ASN A 451 1.72 -18.75 0.01
N LEU A 452 1.75 -17.71 -0.81
CA LEU A 452 2.74 -17.50 -1.85
C LEU A 452 3.52 -16.21 -1.60
N VAL A 453 4.74 -16.15 -2.11
CA VAL A 453 5.47 -14.89 -2.31
C VAL A 453 5.60 -14.67 -3.81
N ALA A 454 5.10 -13.54 -4.30
CA ALA A 454 5.33 -13.10 -5.67
C ALA A 454 6.50 -12.13 -5.71
N PHE A 455 7.33 -12.21 -6.75
CA PHE A 455 8.51 -11.37 -6.87
C PHE A 455 8.94 -11.17 -8.33
N VAL A 456 9.67 -10.09 -8.56
CA VAL A 456 10.38 -9.86 -9.82
C VAL A 456 11.79 -10.39 -9.67
N SER A 457 12.18 -11.34 -10.51
CA SER A 457 13.48 -11.99 -10.43
C SER A 457 14.61 -11.16 -11.04
N SER A 458 15.85 -11.53 -10.72
CA SER A 458 17.06 -10.93 -11.32
C SER A 458 17.13 -11.11 -12.85
N GLU A 459 16.45 -12.11 -13.40
CA GLU A 459 16.32 -12.36 -14.85
C GLU A 459 15.11 -11.64 -15.46
N VAL A 460 14.51 -10.69 -14.73
CA VAL A 460 13.36 -9.90 -15.21
C VAL A 460 12.15 -10.77 -15.55
N GLN A 461 11.83 -11.73 -14.69
CA GLN A 461 10.61 -12.54 -14.73
C GLN A 461 9.77 -12.25 -13.50
N ILE A 462 8.45 -12.40 -13.61
CA ILE A 462 7.56 -12.33 -12.45
C ILE A 462 7.21 -13.76 -12.04
N ASN A 463 7.70 -14.11 -10.85
CA ASN A 463 7.61 -15.45 -10.32
C ASN A 463 6.78 -15.51 -9.04
N THR A 464 6.26 -16.69 -8.73
CA THR A 464 5.65 -17.00 -7.43
C THR A 464 6.37 -18.19 -6.78
N ILE A 465 6.60 -18.13 -5.46
CA ILE A 465 7.11 -19.24 -4.67
C ILE A 465 5.99 -19.71 -3.75
N GLY A 466 5.62 -20.97 -3.85
CA GLY A 466 4.68 -21.63 -2.95
C GLY A 466 5.35 -22.16 -1.70
N VAL A 467 4.74 -21.95 -0.54
CA VAL A 467 5.14 -22.64 0.70
C VAL A 467 4.56 -24.05 0.68
N SER A 468 5.42 -25.05 0.64
CA SER A 468 4.95 -26.43 0.79
C SER A 468 4.38 -26.64 2.19
N ALA A 469 3.14 -27.12 2.27
CA ALA A 469 2.54 -27.55 3.54
C ALA A 469 3.24 -28.78 4.16
N ASN A 470 3.97 -29.50 3.34
CA ASN A 470 4.74 -30.68 3.75
C ASN A 470 6.22 -30.33 3.88
N PHE A 471 6.78 -30.45 5.07
CA PHE A 471 8.19 -30.20 5.38
C PHE A 471 9.21 -30.97 4.52
N PHE A 472 8.77 -31.88 3.68
CA PHE A 472 9.60 -32.77 2.86
C PHE A 472 9.61 -32.40 1.37
N THR A 473 8.78 -31.44 0.93
CA THR A 473 8.77 -30.99 -0.45
C THR A 473 9.35 -29.59 -0.55
N GLU A 474 10.30 -29.42 -1.45
CA GLU A 474 10.91 -28.13 -1.77
C GLU A 474 9.84 -27.15 -2.28
N ALA A 475 9.91 -25.90 -1.84
CA ALA A 475 9.07 -24.84 -2.41
C ALA A 475 9.32 -24.73 -3.91
N GLN A 476 8.25 -24.64 -4.70
CA GLN A 476 8.35 -24.56 -6.16
C GLN A 476 8.14 -23.13 -6.66
N VAL A 477 8.90 -22.76 -7.67
CA VAL A 477 8.79 -21.49 -8.38
C VAL A 477 7.98 -21.69 -9.66
N SER A 478 7.06 -20.77 -9.91
CA SER A 478 6.30 -20.70 -11.14
C SER A 478 6.46 -19.32 -11.79
N ASP A 479 6.85 -19.28 -13.06
CA ASP A 479 6.87 -18.07 -13.87
C ASP A 479 5.45 -17.75 -14.34
N ILE A 480 4.89 -16.65 -13.85
CA ILE A 480 3.57 -16.16 -14.26
C ILE A 480 3.65 -15.12 -15.38
N SER A 481 4.85 -14.60 -15.70
CA SER A 481 5.06 -13.57 -16.74
C SER A 481 5.20 -14.12 -18.15
N ALA A 482 5.30 -15.43 -18.32
CA ALA A 482 5.51 -16.06 -19.62
C ALA A 482 4.58 -15.57 -20.76
N PRO A 483 3.27 -15.29 -20.53
CA PRO A 483 2.38 -14.76 -21.58
C PRO A 483 2.71 -13.35 -22.05
N ILE A 484 3.42 -12.55 -21.24
CA ILE A 484 3.75 -11.14 -21.50
C ILE A 484 5.25 -10.88 -21.48
N VAL A 485 6.04 -11.91 -21.77
CA VAL A 485 7.51 -11.87 -21.64
C VAL A 485 8.16 -10.73 -22.41
N HIS A 486 7.69 -10.42 -23.62
CA HIS A 486 8.29 -9.37 -24.45
C HIS A 486 8.12 -7.97 -23.82
N ASP A 487 6.99 -7.70 -23.18
CA ASP A 487 6.81 -6.43 -22.45
C ASP A 487 7.65 -6.39 -21.18
N ILE A 488 7.76 -7.51 -20.47
CA ILE A 488 8.51 -7.59 -19.21
C ILE A 488 10.01 -7.45 -19.46
N GLU A 489 10.57 -8.14 -20.45
CA GLU A 489 12.01 -8.09 -20.77
C GLU A 489 12.49 -6.70 -21.20
N GLN A 490 11.61 -5.88 -21.75
CA GLN A 490 11.91 -4.51 -22.19
C GLN A 490 11.80 -3.48 -21.07
N ARG A 491 11.44 -3.88 -19.83
CA ARG A 491 11.15 -2.96 -18.72
C ARG A 491 12.24 -2.98 -17.66
N ASP A 492 12.47 -1.80 -17.12
CA ASP A 492 13.30 -1.61 -15.93
C ASP A 492 12.40 -1.51 -14.70
N PHE A 493 12.50 -2.49 -13.81
CA PHE A 493 11.76 -2.53 -12.55
C PHE A 493 12.53 -1.92 -11.38
N THR A 494 13.74 -1.44 -11.59
CA THR A 494 14.49 -0.69 -10.56
C THR A 494 13.61 0.43 -10.01
N ASP A 495 13.57 0.61 -8.70
CA ASP A 495 12.69 1.54 -7.99
C ASP A 495 11.19 1.21 -8.06
N GLY A 496 10.81 0.14 -8.73
CA GLY A 496 9.46 -0.35 -8.79
C GLY A 496 8.97 -0.99 -7.49
N MET A 497 7.74 -1.49 -7.55
CA MET A 497 7.10 -2.21 -6.46
C MET A 497 6.13 -3.26 -7.00
N ILE A 498 6.02 -4.37 -6.29
CA ILE A 498 4.95 -5.35 -6.46
C ILE A 498 4.02 -5.30 -5.26
N LYS A 499 2.72 -5.21 -5.48
CA LYS A 499 1.70 -5.12 -4.41
C LYS A 499 0.50 -6.00 -4.74
N TYR A 500 0.08 -6.82 -3.79
CA TYR A 500 -1.16 -7.60 -3.89
C TYR A 500 -2.33 -6.84 -3.26
N HIS A 501 -3.43 -6.70 -4.00
CA HIS A 501 -4.66 -6.06 -3.52
C HIS A 501 -5.88 -6.64 -4.22
N GLN A 502 -6.93 -7.02 -3.47
CA GLN A 502 -8.25 -7.46 -3.97
C GLN A 502 -8.20 -8.51 -5.10
N LYS A 503 -7.29 -9.50 -4.99
CA LYS A 503 -7.05 -10.56 -5.99
C LYS A 503 -6.32 -10.11 -7.26
N TYR A 504 -5.80 -8.91 -7.28
CA TYR A 504 -4.92 -8.42 -8.34
C TYR A 504 -3.50 -8.23 -7.80
N LEU A 505 -2.53 -8.53 -8.65
CA LEU A 505 -1.13 -8.24 -8.38
C LEU A 505 -0.73 -7.07 -9.29
N TYR A 506 -0.32 -5.99 -8.68
CA TYR A 506 0.12 -4.77 -9.37
C TYR A 506 1.63 -4.69 -9.34
N ILE A 507 2.25 -4.47 -10.49
CA ILE A 507 3.69 -4.38 -10.64
C ILE A 507 4.03 -3.08 -11.36
N THR A 508 4.83 -2.22 -10.73
CA THR A 508 5.21 -0.93 -11.29
C THR A 508 6.56 -0.99 -11.98
N SER A 509 6.67 -0.39 -13.15
CA SER A 509 7.92 -0.09 -13.85
C SER A 509 8.03 1.43 -13.99
N PRO A 510 8.66 2.12 -13.00
CA PRO A 510 8.56 3.57 -12.85
C PRO A 510 9.18 4.36 -14.00
N LYS A 511 10.34 3.94 -14.50
CA LYS A 511 11.07 4.62 -15.57
C LYS A 511 10.30 4.66 -16.89
N THR A 512 9.44 3.67 -17.12
CA THR A 512 8.57 3.62 -18.30
C THR A 512 7.16 4.12 -18.03
N GLY A 513 6.84 4.45 -16.77
CA GLY A 513 5.51 4.88 -16.35
C GLY A 513 4.43 3.82 -16.61
N THR A 514 4.77 2.54 -16.44
CA THR A 514 3.89 1.42 -16.75
C THR A 514 3.55 0.63 -15.48
N VAL A 515 2.30 0.24 -15.34
CA VAL A 515 1.82 -0.69 -14.32
C VAL A 515 1.26 -1.93 -14.99
N PHE A 516 1.77 -3.10 -14.64
CA PHE A 516 1.25 -4.39 -15.05
C PHE A 516 0.27 -4.91 -14.00
N ILE A 517 -0.80 -5.54 -14.44
CA ILE A 517 -1.85 -6.06 -13.56
C ILE A 517 -2.09 -7.52 -13.90
N TYR A 518 -1.81 -8.40 -12.94
CA TYR A 518 -2.13 -9.82 -13.02
C TYR A 518 -3.44 -10.10 -12.26
N ASN A 519 -4.40 -10.68 -12.95
CA ASN A 519 -5.74 -10.94 -12.43
C ASN A 519 -5.84 -12.38 -11.90
N MET A 520 -5.73 -12.55 -10.60
CA MET A 520 -5.80 -13.86 -9.94
C MET A 520 -7.23 -14.43 -9.83
N THR A 521 -8.26 -13.66 -10.17
CA THR A 521 -9.65 -14.15 -10.08
C THR A 521 -9.99 -15.17 -11.16
N GLN A 522 -9.35 -15.08 -12.29
CA GLN A 522 -9.59 -15.97 -13.42
C GLN A 522 -8.87 -17.31 -13.25
N ASP A 523 -7.70 -17.32 -12.61
CA ASP A 523 -6.95 -18.55 -12.33
C ASP A 523 -7.68 -19.44 -11.30
N VAL A 524 -8.49 -18.84 -10.41
CA VAL A 524 -9.26 -19.57 -9.40
C VAL A 524 -10.49 -20.29 -10.00
N THR A 525 -11.06 -19.76 -11.08
CA THR A 525 -12.27 -20.36 -11.69
C THR A 525 -11.99 -21.61 -12.51
N ASP A 526 -10.73 -21.80 -12.95
CA ASP A 526 -10.34 -23.02 -13.68
C ASP A 526 -9.86 -24.17 -12.79
N GLY A 527 -10.10 -24.08 -11.47
CA GLY A 527 -9.82 -25.19 -10.53
C GLY A 527 -8.34 -25.36 -10.17
N LEU A 528 -7.47 -24.41 -10.52
CA LEU A 528 -6.01 -24.53 -10.38
C LEU A 528 -5.42 -23.93 -9.10
N VAL A 529 -6.23 -23.32 -8.25
CA VAL A 529 -5.82 -22.90 -6.92
C VAL A 529 -6.61 -23.69 -5.87
N ASP A 530 -6.45 -24.98 -5.89
CA ASP A 530 -6.67 -25.76 -4.67
C ASP A 530 -5.45 -25.53 -3.78
N ALA A 531 -5.66 -24.81 -2.68
CA ALA A 531 -4.60 -24.50 -1.70
C ALA A 531 -3.98 -25.74 -1.04
N SER A 532 -4.44 -26.93 -1.40
CA SER A 532 -3.93 -28.22 -0.94
C SER A 532 -2.95 -28.91 -1.90
N SER A 533 -2.87 -28.46 -3.18
CA SER A 533 -1.91 -29.00 -4.14
C SER A 533 -0.95 -27.92 -4.62
N ALA A 534 0.30 -27.98 -4.15
CA ALA A 534 1.41 -27.11 -4.57
C ALA A 534 1.89 -27.39 -6.01
N SER A 535 1.05 -27.92 -6.88
CA SER A 535 1.40 -28.15 -8.27
C SER A 535 0.63 -27.18 -9.16
N PHE A 536 1.27 -26.04 -9.47
CA PHE A 536 0.89 -25.26 -10.63
C PHE A 536 1.16 -26.12 -11.86
N SER A 537 0.13 -26.58 -12.55
CA SER A 537 0.35 -27.21 -13.85
C SER A 537 0.84 -26.12 -14.82
N ASN A 538 1.89 -26.42 -15.59
CA ASN A 538 2.43 -25.54 -16.66
C ASN A 538 1.42 -25.18 -17.76
N SER A 539 0.16 -25.58 -17.62
CA SER A 539 -0.95 -25.30 -18.54
C SER A 539 -1.94 -24.25 -18.02
N ALA A 540 -1.70 -23.64 -16.85
CA ALA A 540 -2.54 -22.56 -16.35
C ALA A 540 -2.46 -21.35 -17.29
N THR A 541 -3.61 -20.89 -17.77
CA THR A 541 -3.71 -19.66 -18.55
C THR A 541 -3.61 -18.48 -17.60
N HIS A 542 -2.41 -17.96 -17.43
CA HIS A 542 -2.18 -16.74 -16.64
C HIS A 542 -2.89 -15.56 -17.28
N TYR A 543 -3.70 -14.87 -16.47
CA TYR A 543 -4.52 -13.76 -16.95
C TYR A 543 -3.90 -12.41 -16.64
N TRP A 544 -3.36 -11.76 -17.65
CA TRP A 544 -2.82 -10.40 -17.56
C TRP A 544 -3.79 -9.40 -18.19
N GLU A 545 -3.94 -8.25 -17.54
CA GLU A 545 -4.58 -7.09 -18.16
C GLU A 545 -3.59 -6.38 -19.09
N ALA A 546 -4.09 -5.59 -20.03
CA ALA A 546 -3.22 -4.77 -20.87
C ALA A 546 -2.38 -3.82 -20.01
N PRO A 547 -1.15 -3.44 -20.41
CA PRO A 547 -0.33 -2.50 -19.67
C PRO A 547 -1.03 -1.17 -19.41
N GLN A 548 -0.92 -0.65 -18.17
CA GLN A 548 -1.52 0.62 -17.76
C GLN A 548 -0.46 1.71 -17.75
N THR A 549 -0.68 2.81 -18.45
CA THR A 549 0.23 3.95 -18.46
C THR A 549 -0.07 4.84 -17.25
N ILE A 550 0.65 4.63 -16.15
CA ILE A 550 0.52 5.36 -14.89
C ILE A 550 1.93 5.62 -14.33
N PRO A 551 2.38 6.88 -14.18
CA PRO A 551 3.77 7.22 -13.81
C PRO A 551 4.01 7.13 -12.29
N ILE A 552 3.88 5.94 -11.71
CA ILE A 552 4.06 5.69 -10.29
C ILE A 552 5.21 4.72 -10.01
N ALA A 553 5.84 4.89 -8.86
CA ALA A 553 6.91 4.02 -8.38
C ALA A 553 6.42 3.05 -7.30
N LYS A 554 5.68 3.54 -6.32
CA LYS A 554 5.26 2.78 -5.15
C LYS A 554 3.75 2.71 -5.04
N LEU A 555 3.26 1.73 -4.31
CA LEU A 555 1.84 1.44 -4.11
C LEU A 555 1.51 1.30 -2.63
N SER A 556 0.41 1.91 -2.19
CA SER A 556 -0.15 1.79 -0.84
C SER A 556 -1.61 1.38 -0.88
N ILE A 557 -2.06 0.74 0.20
CA ILE A 557 -3.48 0.44 0.41
C ILE A 557 -3.96 1.32 1.56
N ILE A 558 -4.82 2.28 1.26
CA ILE A 558 -5.33 3.25 2.24
C ILE A 558 -6.83 3.05 2.36
N ASN A 559 -7.31 2.71 3.54
CA ASN A 559 -8.74 2.41 3.78
C ASN A 559 -9.32 1.38 2.78
N GLY A 560 -8.52 0.39 2.40
CA GLY A 560 -8.94 -0.66 1.46
C GLY A 560 -8.97 -0.24 -0.01
N GLU A 561 -8.49 0.93 -0.37
CA GLU A 561 -8.35 1.42 -1.75
C GLU A 561 -6.88 1.51 -2.17
N LEU A 562 -6.62 1.40 -3.47
CA LEU A 562 -5.27 1.40 -4.02
C LEU A 562 -4.82 2.82 -4.36
N TYR A 563 -3.64 3.18 -3.86
CA TYR A 563 -2.95 4.44 -4.12
C TYR A 563 -1.62 4.19 -4.78
N GLY A 564 -1.23 5.13 -5.66
CA GLY A 564 0.07 5.15 -6.31
C GLY A 564 0.87 6.38 -5.91
N HIS A 565 2.17 6.20 -5.73
CA HIS A 565 3.09 7.29 -5.41
C HIS A 565 3.96 7.59 -6.61
N ALA A 566 4.03 8.85 -6.99
CA ALA A 566 4.72 9.30 -8.21
C ALA A 566 6.22 9.00 -8.20
N TYR A 567 6.78 8.72 -9.38
CA TYR A 567 8.20 8.44 -9.55
C TYR A 567 9.08 9.71 -9.53
N ASN A 568 8.64 10.76 -10.22
CA ASN A 568 9.42 12.00 -10.40
C ASN A 568 8.84 13.20 -9.64
N GLU A 569 7.83 12.98 -8.83
CA GLU A 569 7.12 14.02 -8.10
C GLU A 569 6.77 13.54 -6.69
N PHE A 570 6.62 14.47 -5.76
CA PHE A 570 6.24 14.16 -4.38
C PHE A 570 4.70 14.10 -4.23
N ASN A 571 4.02 13.44 -5.20
CA ASN A 571 2.56 13.30 -5.25
C ASN A 571 2.11 11.89 -4.93
N THR A 572 0.93 11.79 -4.34
CA THR A 572 0.20 10.53 -4.13
C THR A 572 -1.11 10.62 -4.90
N TYR A 573 -1.48 9.56 -5.59
CA TYR A 573 -2.67 9.45 -6.42
C TYR A 573 -3.57 8.33 -5.92
N LYS A 574 -4.88 8.60 -5.84
CA LYS A 574 -5.88 7.55 -5.72
C LYS A 574 -6.07 6.93 -7.10
N LEU A 575 -5.76 5.65 -7.23
CA LEU A 575 -5.79 4.94 -8.51
C LEU A 575 -7.20 4.43 -8.84
N PHE A 576 -7.46 4.29 -10.14
CA PHE A 576 -8.73 3.81 -10.69
C PHE A 576 -9.94 4.61 -10.16
N ASN A 577 -9.72 5.90 -9.95
CA ASN A 577 -10.72 6.85 -9.48
C ASN A 577 -10.73 8.09 -10.37
N GLY A 578 -11.92 8.48 -10.83
CA GLY A 578 -12.06 9.64 -11.71
C GLY A 578 -12.12 9.29 -13.20
N VAL A 579 -12.20 10.32 -14.02
CA VAL A 579 -12.44 10.24 -15.47
C VAL A 579 -11.23 10.65 -16.31
N SER A 580 -10.14 11.04 -15.67
CA SER A 580 -8.91 11.52 -16.29
C SER A 580 -7.69 11.10 -15.48
N ASP A 581 -6.53 11.18 -16.08
CA ASP A 581 -5.24 10.95 -15.44
C ASP A 581 -4.72 12.27 -14.85
N ASP A 582 -5.18 12.61 -13.63
CA ASP A 582 -4.82 13.86 -12.97
C ASP A 582 -5.11 15.08 -13.87
N GLU A 583 -6.36 15.18 -14.35
CA GLU A 583 -6.84 16.21 -15.27
C GLU A 583 -6.21 16.15 -16.69
N LYS A 584 -5.40 15.15 -16.98
CA LYS A 584 -4.82 14.92 -18.31
C LYS A 584 -5.66 13.93 -19.11
N PRO A 585 -5.64 14.03 -20.44
CA PRO A 585 -6.32 13.06 -21.29
C PRO A 585 -5.69 11.67 -21.17
N MET A 586 -6.53 10.64 -21.14
CA MET A 586 -6.11 9.24 -21.15
C MET A 586 -6.38 8.62 -22.52
N LYS A 587 -5.42 7.86 -23.02
CA LYS A 587 -5.58 7.06 -24.24
C LYS A 587 -5.80 5.60 -23.86
N ALA A 588 -6.98 5.07 -24.19
CA ALA A 588 -7.32 3.65 -24.02
C ALA A 588 -7.38 2.96 -25.37
N VAL A 589 -6.72 1.82 -25.51
CA VAL A 589 -6.65 1.04 -26.75
C VAL A 589 -6.82 -0.43 -26.44
N ALA A 590 -7.79 -1.08 -27.09
CA ALA A 590 -7.96 -2.53 -27.12
C ALA A 590 -7.69 -3.04 -28.52
N LEU A 591 -6.64 -3.81 -28.69
CA LEU A 591 -6.30 -4.52 -29.93
C LEU A 591 -6.47 -6.01 -29.70
N PHE A 592 -7.22 -6.67 -30.59
CA PHE A 592 -7.43 -8.11 -30.53
C PHE A 592 -6.51 -8.85 -31.49
N ALA A 593 -6.27 -10.13 -31.22
CA ALA A 593 -5.53 -10.98 -32.14
C ALA A 593 -6.23 -11.09 -33.48
N TYR A 594 -5.48 -11.50 -34.52
CA TYR A 594 -6.02 -11.71 -35.84
C TYR A 594 -7.03 -12.84 -35.87
N ASP A 595 -8.15 -12.63 -36.56
CA ASP A 595 -9.13 -13.67 -36.83
C ASP A 595 -8.96 -14.22 -38.23
N THR A 596 -8.72 -15.51 -38.34
CA THR A 596 -8.63 -16.26 -39.56
C THR A 596 -9.94 -16.99 -39.90
N TYR A 597 -10.96 -16.87 -39.03
CA TYR A 597 -12.25 -17.57 -39.14
C TYR A 597 -12.10 -19.08 -39.37
N GLY A 598 -11.08 -19.67 -38.73
CA GLY A 598 -10.81 -21.13 -38.79
C GLY A 598 -10.06 -21.63 -40.01
N ASP A 599 -9.87 -20.82 -41.05
CA ASP A 599 -9.12 -21.18 -42.22
C ASP A 599 -8.18 -20.06 -42.68
N ARG A 600 -6.88 -20.30 -42.60
CA ARG A 600 -5.84 -19.34 -42.99
C ARG A 600 -5.62 -19.24 -44.50
N THR A 601 -6.04 -20.25 -45.24
CA THR A 601 -5.80 -20.36 -46.68
C THR A 601 -6.93 -19.78 -47.52
N ALA A 602 -8.13 -19.73 -46.98
CA ALA A 602 -9.29 -19.22 -47.67
C ALA A 602 -9.36 -17.70 -47.66
N THR A 603 -9.60 -17.10 -48.80
CA THR A 603 -9.92 -15.67 -48.91
C THR A 603 -11.32 -15.40 -48.38
N LYS A 604 -11.46 -14.42 -47.55
CA LYS A 604 -12.70 -14.02 -46.86
C LYS A 604 -13.12 -12.62 -47.26
N SER A 605 -14.40 -12.35 -47.15
CA SER A 605 -14.92 -10.98 -47.23
C SER A 605 -16.05 -10.80 -46.22
N ASP A 606 -16.17 -9.62 -45.68
CA ASP A 606 -17.27 -9.25 -44.81
C ASP A 606 -17.93 -7.94 -45.28
N THR A 607 -19.17 -7.71 -44.86
CA THR A 607 -19.95 -6.56 -45.25
C THR A 607 -20.57 -5.83 -44.05
N GLN A 608 -20.53 -6.45 -42.88
CA GLN A 608 -21.13 -5.86 -41.67
C GLN A 608 -20.22 -6.04 -40.47
N PHE A 609 -20.23 -5.05 -39.64
CA PHE A 609 -19.59 -5.04 -38.32
C PHE A 609 -20.62 -4.65 -37.25
N PHE A 610 -20.73 -5.44 -36.22
CA PHE A 610 -21.63 -5.24 -35.09
C PHE A 610 -20.85 -5.01 -33.83
N ILE A 611 -21.24 -3.98 -33.06
CA ILE A 611 -20.68 -3.69 -31.74
C ILE A 611 -21.84 -3.44 -30.77
N GLU A 612 -21.73 -3.98 -29.57
CA GLU A 612 -22.60 -3.70 -28.46
C GLU A 612 -21.78 -3.34 -27.21
N GLY A 613 -22.15 -2.28 -26.51
CA GLY A 613 -21.38 -1.82 -25.37
C GLY A 613 -22.04 -0.70 -24.59
N TYR A 614 -21.26 -0.07 -23.74
CA TYR A 614 -21.60 1.12 -22.97
C TYR A 614 -20.56 2.20 -23.24
N LYS A 615 -20.94 3.45 -23.35
CA LYS A 615 -20.01 4.56 -23.41
C LYS A 615 -20.57 5.80 -22.70
N ALA A 616 -19.69 6.65 -22.17
CA ALA A 616 -20.10 7.96 -21.68
C ALA A 616 -20.64 8.81 -22.85
N THR A 617 -21.56 9.74 -22.57
CA THR A 617 -22.28 10.52 -23.61
C THR A 617 -21.33 11.21 -24.58
N ASP A 618 -20.26 11.80 -24.06
CA ASP A 618 -19.30 12.59 -24.85
C ASP A 618 -18.08 11.76 -25.31
N THR A 619 -18.11 10.43 -25.15
CA THR A 619 -16.98 9.58 -25.54
C THR A 619 -16.89 9.46 -27.06
N GLU A 620 -15.72 9.82 -27.59
CA GLU A 620 -15.32 9.54 -28.96
C GLU A 620 -14.67 8.16 -29.03
N LEU A 621 -15.48 7.14 -29.30
CA LEU A 621 -14.98 5.78 -29.45
C LEU A 621 -14.72 5.49 -30.95
N THR A 622 -13.48 5.22 -31.28
CA THR A 622 -13.08 4.78 -32.62
C THR A 622 -12.95 3.28 -32.65
N ALA A 623 -13.65 2.63 -33.56
CA ALA A 623 -13.43 1.22 -33.90
C ALA A 623 -12.65 1.15 -35.22
N TYR A 624 -11.66 0.29 -35.29
CA TYR A 624 -10.85 0.12 -36.45
C TYR A 624 -10.64 -1.37 -36.80
N LYS A 625 -10.30 -1.58 -38.07
CA LYS A 625 -10.12 -2.89 -38.62
C LYS A 625 -8.83 -2.88 -39.45
N ARG A 626 -7.94 -3.81 -39.16
CA ARG A 626 -6.69 -4.02 -39.87
C ARG A 626 -6.75 -5.36 -40.62
N ARG A 627 -6.36 -5.40 -41.85
CA ARG A 627 -6.38 -6.61 -42.71
C ARG A 627 -4.98 -6.94 -43.15
N GLY A 628 -4.57 -8.23 -42.96
CA GLY A 628 -3.24 -8.74 -43.32
C GLY A 628 -2.15 -8.49 -42.28
N LEU A 629 -1.21 -9.43 -42.15
CA LEU A 629 -0.05 -9.36 -41.25
C LEU A 629 1.11 -8.52 -41.77
N ASN A 630 1.36 -8.59 -43.12
CA ASN A 630 2.53 -7.98 -43.74
C ASN A 630 2.12 -7.08 -44.92
N GLY A 631 2.48 -5.82 -44.88
CA GLY A 631 2.36 -4.91 -45.99
C GLY A 631 1.31 -3.83 -45.87
N ALA A 632 0.92 -3.20 -46.97
CA ALA A 632 0.01 -2.08 -47.03
C ALA A 632 -1.34 -2.41 -46.37
N VAL A 633 -1.42 -2.04 -45.08
CA VAL A 633 -2.61 -2.26 -44.26
C VAL A 633 -3.62 -1.18 -44.64
N ALA A 634 -4.74 -1.57 -45.20
CA ALA A 634 -5.89 -0.69 -45.22
C ALA A 634 -6.47 -0.58 -43.80
N ASN A 635 -6.02 0.40 -43.05
CA ASN A 635 -6.64 0.76 -41.77
C ASN A 635 -8.03 1.31 -42.09
N TRP A 636 -9.05 0.61 -41.67
CA TRP A 636 -10.42 1.10 -41.73
C TRP A 636 -10.79 1.66 -40.39
N THR A 637 -10.81 2.99 -40.24
CA THR A 637 -11.35 3.67 -39.10
C THR A 637 -12.85 3.76 -39.31
N PHE A 638 -13.62 3.11 -38.47
CA PHE A 638 -15.07 3.31 -38.42
C PHE A 638 -15.36 4.58 -37.67
N GLY A 639 -15.00 5.70 -37.96
CA GLY A 639 -15.33 6.98 -37.33
C GLY A 639 -15.82 6.95 -35.87
N VAL A 640 -16.01 8.10 -35.31
CA VAL A 640 -16.66 8.29 -34.00
C VAL A 640 -18.03 7.60 -34.02
N LEU A 641 -18.29 6.72 -33.03
CA LEU A 641 -19.61 6.11 -32.88
C LEU A 641 -20.62 7.21 -32.55
N PRO A 642 -21.63 7.46 -33.39
CA PRO A 642 -22.50 8.60 -33.19
C PRO A 642 -23.41 8.42 -31.97
N ASP A 643 -23.67 9.50 -31.24
CA ASP A 643 -24.52 9.49 -30.02
C ASP A 643 -25.95 8.99 -30.27
N ARG A 644 -26.44 9.13 -31.51
CA ARG A 644 -27.74 8.56 -31.92
C ARG A 644 -27.84 7.05 -31.80
N CYS A 645 -26.71 6.34 -31.64
CA CYS A 645 -26.66 4.90 -31.42
C CYS A 645 -26.81 4.54 -29.93
N LEU A 646 -26.84 5.54 -29.04
CA LEU A 646 -27.04 5.33 -27.61
C LEU A 646 -28.48 4.84 -27.39
N ILE A 647 -28.63 3.74 -26.66
CA ILE A 647 -29.93 3.30 -26.16
C ILE A 647 -30.16 4.10 -24.87
N PRO A 648 -31.24 4.92 -24.79
CA PRO A 648 -31.53 5.66 -23.58
C PRO A 648 -31.53 4.71 -22.37
N PRO A 649 -31.03 5.12 -21.21
CA PRO A 649 -31.21 4.34 -20.01
C PRO A 649 -32.71 4.13 -19.80
N VAL A 650 -33.14 2.89 -19.70
CA VAL A 650 -34.49 2.60 -19.24
C VAL A 650 -34.54 3.09 -17.80
N ASP A 651 -35.44 4.01 -17.49
CA ASP A 651 -35.73 4.53 -16.14
C ASP A 651 -36.28 3.40 -15.27
N ASP A 652 -35.45 2.44 -14.99
CA ASP A 652 -35.77 1.31 -14.12
C ASP A 652 -34.95 1.50 -12.84
N ALA A 653 -35.59 2.13 -11.86
CA ALA A 653 -35.06 2.32 -10.51
C ALA A 653 -34.85 0.97 -9.74
N SER A 654 -34.61 -0.13 -10.45
CA SER A 654 -34.35 -1.42 -9.83
C SER A 654 -32.89 -1.52 -9.37
N ILE A 655 -32.75 -1.74 -8.09
CA ILE A 655 -31.52 -2.15 -7.40
C ILE A 655 -30.88 -3.32 -8.18
N GLY A 656 -29.74 -3.07 -8.82
CA GLY A 656 -28.97 -4.10 -9.53
C GLY A 656 -28.40 -3.71 -10.91
N LYS A 657 -28.68 -2.51 -11.43
CA LYS A 657 -28.20 -2.07 -12.76
C LYS A 657 -27.00 -1.12 -12.74
N THR A 658 -26.51 -0.72 -11.59
CA THR A 658 -25.21 -0.05 -11.46
C THR A 658 -24.12 -1.11 -11.46
N SER A 659 -23.11 -0.96 -12.32
CA SER A 659 -21.93 -1.81 -12.30
C SER A 659 -21.32 -1.76 -10.89
N ILE A 660 -21.43 -2.88 -10.15
CA ILE A 660 -20.78 -3.07 -8.86
C ILE A 660 -19.27 -3.12 -9.15
N GLY A 661 -18.62 -2.02 -9.02
CA GLY A 661 -17.19 -1.80 -9.34
C GLY A 661 -16.87 -0.32 -9.47
N LYS A 662 -17.90 0.53 -9.56
CA LYS A 662 -17.77 1.99 -9.60
C LYS A 662 -18.38 2.70 -8.39
N THR A 663 -18.92 1.96 -7.43
CA THR A 663 -19.38 2.53 -6.16
C THR A 663 -18.43 2.09 -5.06
N SER A 664 -17.57 2.99 -4.61
CA SER A 664 -16.92 2.85 -3.32
C SER A 664 -18.02 2.94 -2.25
N ILE A 665 -18.19 1.87 -1.49
CA ILE A 665 -19.03 1.91 -0.29
C ILE A 665 -18.30 2.82 0.71
N GLY A 666 -18.70 4.09 0.80
CA GLY A 666 -18.25 5.01 1.83
C GLY A 666 -17.47 6.25 1.42
N GLY A 667 -17.31 6.56 0.13
CA GLY A 667 -16.65 7.80 -0.33
C GLY A 667 -17.66 8.84 -0.83
N THR A 668 -17.62 10.03 -0.28
CA THR A 668 -18.28 11.22 -0.82
C THR A 668 -17.70 11.56 -2.18
N GLU A 669 -18.58 11.71 -3.18
CA GLU A 669 -18.31 12.10 -4.58
C GLU A 669 -17.69 11.02 -5.49
N SER A 670 -18.45 9.96 -5.74
CA SER A 670 -18.30 9.25 -7.01
C SER A 670 -19.02 10.07 -8.09
N VAL A 671 -18.26 10.62 -9.04
CA VAL A 671 -18.87 11.09 -10.30
C VAL A 671 -19.42 9.84 -10.99
N ILE A 672 -20.73 9.61 -10.85
CA ILE A 672 -21.43 8.56 -11.58
C ILE A 672 -21.47 9.02 -13.03
N VAL A 673 -20.49 8.59 -13.82
CA VAL A 673 -20.56 8.77 -15.27
C VAL A 673 -21.64 7.80 -15.76
N SER A 674 -22.81 8.35 -16.12
CA SER A 674 -23.84 7.55 -16.78
C SER A 674 -23.26 7.03 -18.09
N MET A 675 -23.16 5.70 -18.22
CA MET A 675 -22.75 5.07 -19.47
C MET A 675 -23.95 4.37 -20.11
N PRO A 676 -24.68 5.07 -20.98
CA PRO A 676 -25.79 4.48 -21.70
C PRO A 676 -25.31 3.34 -22.61
N LYS A 677 -26.16 2.35 -22.77
CA LYS A 677 -25.92 1.23 -23.67
C LYS A 677 -26.02 1.70 -25.12
N PHE A 678 -25.10 1.25 -25.97
CA PHE A 678 -25.16 1.47 -27.39
C PHE A 678 -25.09 0.15 -28.18
N ARG A 679 -25.66 0.17 -29.37
CA ARG A 679 -25.55 -0.90 -30.35
C ARG A 679 -25.36 -0.28 -31.72
N LEU A 680 -24.32 -0.70 -32.42
CA LEU A 680 -24.00 -0.24 -33.75
C LEU A 680 -23.91 -1.40 -34.73
N ILE A 681 -24.58 -1.28 -35.87
CA ILE A 681 -24.35 -2.13 -37.02
C ILE A 681 -23.86 -1.24 -38.17
N GLN A 682 -22.66 -1.45 -38.62
CA GLN A 682 -22.08 -0.72 -39.76
C GLN A 682 -21.89 -1.62 -40.94
N THR A 683 -22.38 -1.18 -42.11
CA THR A 683 -22.16 -1.82 -43.38
C THR A 683 -20.99 -1.19 -44.10
N HIS A 684 -20.22 -1.99 -44.84
CA HIS A 684 -19.09 -1.51 -45.61
C HIS A 684 -18.88 -2.31 -46.89
N ASN A 685 -18.04 -1.80 -47.78
CA ASN A 685 -17.74 -2.48 -49.04
C ASN A 685 -17.01 -3.80 -48.83
N ARG A 686 -17.29 -4.78 -49.64
CA ARG A 686 -16.60 -6.07 -49.70
C ARG A 686 -15.16 -5.86 -50.11
N ILE A 687 -14.20 -6.17 -49.22
CA ILE A 687 -12.77 -6.20 -49.54
C ILE A 687 -12.25 -7.58 -49.12
N PRO A 688 -11.63 -8.34 -50.00
CA PRO A 688 -11.08 -9.66 -49.70
C PRO A 688 -9.91 -9.56 -48.71
N TYR A 689 -9.79 -10.54 -47.81
CA TYR A 689 -8.68 -10.67 -46.87
C TYR A 689 -8.51 -12.14 -46.45
N PHE A 690 -7.35 -12.49 -45.93
CA PHE A 690 -7.09 -13.80 -45.31
C PHE A 690 -7.34 -13.77 -43.83
N GLU A 691 -6.99 -12.69 -43.20
CA GLU A 691 -7.09 -12.46 -41.77
C GLU A 691 -7.38 -10.99 -41.45
N GLN A 692 -8.01 -10.71 -40.35
CA GLN A 692 -8.26 -9.34 -39.90
C GLN A 692 -8.07 -9.18 -38.38
N GLN A 693 -7.55 -8.02 -38.00
CA GLN A 693 -7.46 -7.58 -36.61
C GLN A 693 -8.50 -6.50 -36.35
N LEU A 694 -9.16 -6.58 -35.23
CA LEU A 694 -10.14 -5.59 -34.79
C LEU A 694 -9.59 -4.82 -33.58
N GLY A 695 -10.02 -3.59 -33.40
CA GLY A 695 -9.62 -2.81 -32.27
C GLY A 695 -10.57 -1.66 -31.95
N PHE A 696 -10.44 -1.14 -30.73
CA PHE A 696 -11.20 0.00 -30.21
C PHE A 696 -10.25 0.96 -29.54
N SER A 697 -10.47 2.26 -29.70
CA SER A 697 -9.70 3.27 -28.99
C SER A 697 -10.51 4.50 -28.65
N SER A 698 -10.13 5.15 -27.56
CA SER A 698 -10.56 6.50 -27.20
C SER A 698 -9.36 7.29 -26.68
N GLU A 699 -9.40 8.59 -26.81
CA GLU A 699 -8.40 9.51 -26.26
C GLU A 699 -9.08 10.78 -25.77
N GLY A 700 -8.87 11.16 -24.51
CA GLY A 700 -9.45 12.36 -23.92
C GLY A 700 -9.81 12.24 -22.46
N ILE A 701 -10.36 13.31 -21.91
CA ILE A 701 -10.91 13.35 -20.55
C ILE A 701 -12.34 12.85 -20.59
N GLY A 702 -12.70 11.97 -19.65
CA GLY A 702 -14.06 11.44 -19.55
C GLY A 702 -14.44 10.41 -20.63
N GLN A 703 -13.48 9.96 -21.43
CA GLN A 703 -13.69 9.03 -22.54
C GLN A 703 -13.83 7.57 -22.08
N ASN A 704 -14.86 7.28 -21.28
CA ASN A 704 -15.11 5.95 -20.71
C ASN A 704 -16.04 5.10 -21.60
N TRP A 705 -15.66 3.83 -21.77
CA TRP A 705 -16.43 2.87 -22.54
C TRP A 705 -16.22 1.43 -22.07
N GLU A 706 -17.19 0.57 -22.39
CA GLU A 706 -17.11 -0.89 -22.22
C GLU A 706 -17.68 -1.58 -23.46
N ILE A 707 -16.98 -2.58 -23.98
CA ILE A 707 -17.46 -3.46 -25.03
C ILE A 707 -18.00 -4.75 -24.43
N VAL A 708 -19.24 -5.06 -24.72
CA VAL A 708 -19.93 -6.29 -24.29
C VAL A 708 -19.71 -7.39 -25.31
N ALA A 709 -19.92 -7.07 -26.58
CA ALA A 709 -19.77 -8.00 -27.69
C ALA A 709 -19.49 -7.28 -28.99
N PHE A 710 -18.80 -7.94 -29.89
CA PHE A 710 -18.69 -7.52 -31.28
C PHE A 710 -18.66 -8.74 -32.21
N SER A 711 -19.08 -8.54 -33.47
CA SER A 711 -19.07 -9.58 -34.47
C SER A 711 -18.89 -9.02 -35.88
N THR A 712 -18.42 -9.87 -36.78
CA THR A 712 -18.38 -9.60 -38.21
C THR A 712 -19.06 -10.75 -38.95
N ASN A 713 -19.70 -10.47 -40.07
CA ASN A 713 -20.19 -11.52 -40.97
C ASN A 713 -19.17 -11.80 -42.06
N ALA A 714 -18.37 -12.84 -41.91
CA ALA A 714 -17.38 -13.25 -42.89
C ALA A 714 -17.92 -14.37 -43.77
N THR A 715 -17.64 -14.29 -45.07
CA THR A 715 -17.95 -15.34 -46.05
C THR A 715 -16.69 -15.75 -46.80
N ASN A 716 -16.49 -17.03 -47.05
CA ASN A 716 -15.42 -17.53 -47.88
C ASN A 716 -15.68 -17.13 -49.35
N THR A 717 -14.67 -16.58 -50.02
CA THR A 717 -14.75 -16.15 -51.40
C THR A 717 -13.94 -17.03 -52.34
N THR A 718 -13.27 -18.08 -51.83
CA THR A 718 -12.35 -18.93 -52.58
C THR A 718 -13.03 -19.79 -53.68
N GLU A 719 -14.34 -20.04 -53.58
CA GLU A 719 -15.05 -20.85 -54.58
C GLU A 719 -15.26 -20.13 -55.92
N ASN A 720 -15.07 -18.81 -55.98
CA ASN A 720 -15.26 -18.07 -57.24
C ASN A 720 -13.97 -17.82 -58.03
N GLN A 721 -12.79 -18.16 -57.52
CA GLN A 721 -11.55 -17.94 -58.28
C GLN A 721 -11.14 -19.14 -59.16
N ALA A 722 -11.59 -20.34 -58.83
CA ALA A 722 -11.30 -21.50 -59.64
C ALA A 722 -11.99 -21.47 -61.05
N SER A 723 -13.09 -20.72 -61.15
CA SER A 723 -13.81 -20.55 -62.41
C SER A 723 -13.25 -19.44 -63.33
N ILE A 724 -12.33 -18.62 -62.84
CA ILE A 724 -11.73 -17.52 -63.63
C ILE A 724 -10.41 -17.95 -64.27
N LEU A 725 -9.83 -19.06 -63.84
CA LEU A 725 -8.54 -19.56 -64.36
C LEU A 725 -8.64 -20.75 -65.30
N ASP A 726 -9.85 -21.10 -65.75
CA ASP A 726 -9.98 -22.09 -66.88
C ASP A 726 -10.12 -21.34 -68.17
N PRO A 727 -9.04 -21.23 -68.96
CA PRO A 727 -9.08 -20.58 -70.28
C PRO A 727 -9.85 -21.37 -71.38
N ASN A 728 -10.47 -22.51 -71.03
CA ASN A 728 -11.19 -23.38 -71.96
C ASN A 728 -12.67 -23.61 -71.53
N SER A 729 -13.28 -22.79 -70.63
CA SER A 729 -14.71 -22.87 -70.39
C SER A 729 -15.48 -21.73 -71.04
#